data_64107e13849fcb8ae83252085eab6aa1
#
_entry.id   64107e13849fcb8ae83252085eab6aa1
#
_cell.length_a   1.000
_cell.length_b   1.000
_cell.length_c   1.000
_cell.angle_alpha   90.00
_cell.angle_beta   90.00
_cell.angle_gamma   90.00
#
_symmetry.space_group_name_H-M   'P 1'
#
loop_
_entity.id
_entity.type
_entity.pdbx_description
1 polymer ?
#
loop_
_entity_poly.entity_id
_entity_poly.type
_entity_poly.pdbx_seq_one_letter_code
_entity_poly.pdbx_strand_id
1 'polypeptide(L)'
;MKQRKRPTTQGSSNGHESNNGQGTDSTSAFSSSAAFHTSTSTSSSSSSTPSSKTTVKNTSTTTTTIKSKTGSNKTDAKSSGLKPAVHSQTMLLELLLTVTRSSLVIVTPLVAGMILRVAPSMMEPIYGSIFIEEGFLEYSLISVSVGVVLAMIYTFLLGKRTASTATATTSSSRATAAEGKALLSAEDRLTAEVTAAGLRKDAGLRKGIVISLDLCGLVLASAFLTTHVMFKHSGEFGPWRGPHLTQFVLAYPLLALLGFANCLACVLRSYERVHVRTWMSCVLIQVGAILGLTLVVFQMAPQGQNCPRVYSSAILVAVISSLHKLLAFIHGEVALPDERLERSRRKSQTASSRASLAMSFIPLVLVLALTAQNVTRNPQCQASVVKAHNPVNGNYTILARNESVTGWISVVDENISRRNDLHIRVMRAGHSLIGGMYAETGDSIFGSFYIPEAVRLIMNREKGHQETVLQIGLGVGIASGSLIQHGLLVDVVEIDPAVVDYATEYFDWPAPHEKFIQDGRQFIRNAPEGKYDYVIHDVFTGGGVPPSLFSLEALHDIQRIMRPDGVLALNMVGSEHPIKAQALNSVRRTLHTAFKHVVAFKESPDDDDAYQNIVFFAAQFPIEFEPYEPPPFPTQEEMDFWMKQHQEGGHNGHALRPSDMRDWILSSFQDWPLKTPYDPTKGELILDRNNTLNGMQRLGAEDHWHAMRSLLPLDFWINY
;
A
#
# COMPACT_ATOMS: atom_id res chain seq x y z
N MET A 1 -1.51 -35.01 23.66
CA MET A 1 -0.49 -35.82 24.30
C MET A 1 -1.03 -37.22 24.59
N LYS A 2 -0.80 -38.19 23.69
CA LYS A 2 -0.70 -39.65 23.94
C LYS A 2 -0.42 -40.32 22.59
N GLN A 3 0.81 -40.71 22.44
CA GLN A 3 1.29 -41.54 21.32
C GLN A 3 0.56 -42.88 21.32
N ARG A 4 0.03 -43.30 20.16
CA ARG A 4 -0.31 -44.71 19.89
C ARG A 4 0.66 -45.25 18.85
N LYS A 5 1.39 -46.30 19.31
CA LYS A 5 2.35 -47.12 18.56
C LYS A 5 1.65 -47.89 17.44
N ARG A 6 2.25 -47.92 16.26
CA ARG A 6 1.96 -48.90 15.20
C ARG A 6 2.71 -50.19 15.44
N PRO A 7 2.16 -51.34 15.11
CA PRO A 7 2.90 -52.60 15.09
C PRO A 7 3.62 -52.79 13.75
N THR A 8 4.85 -53.22 13.86
CA THR A 8 5.72 -53.72 12.79
C THR A 8 5.31 -55.13 12.38
N THR A 9 5.21 -55.39 11.06
CA THR A 9 5.33 -56.73 10.48
C THR A 9 6.40 -56.74 9.42
N GLN A 10 7.41 -57.58 9.64
CA GLN A 10 8.48 -57.99 8.71
C GLN A 10 7.96 -59.10 7.75
N GLY A 11 8.63 -59.16 6.59
CA GLY A 11 8.62 -60.34 5.71
C GLY A 11 8.88 -59.90 4.28
N SER A 12 10.07 -59.98 3.84
CA SER A 12 10.96 -60.89 3.10
C SER A 12 10.73 -60.92 1.59
N SER A 13 11.69 -60.38 0.88
CA SER A 13 12.65 -60.91 -0.08
C SER A 13 12.17 -61.58 -1.39
N ASN A 14 12.90 -61.19 -2.43
CA ASN A 14 13.25 -61.83 -3.73
C ASN A 14 12.59 -61.11 -4.91
N GLY A 15 13.24 -60.58 -5.95
CA GLY A 15 14.51 -60.95 -6.58
C GLY A 15 14.23 -61.14 -8.07
N HIS A 16 15.16 -60.68 -8.93
CA HIS A 16 15.31 -60.83 -10.38
C HIS A 16 14.82 -59.69 -11.26
N GLU A 17 15.78 -58.92 -11.77
CA GLU A 17 16.59 -59.04 -13.03
C GLU A 17 15.86 -58.65 -14.31
N SER A 18 16.41 -57.57 -14.84
CA SER A 18 16.88 -57.31 -16.23
C SER A 18 15.88 -57.37 -17.39
N ASN A 19 15.79 -56.35 -18.22
CA ASN A 19 16.51 -56.27 -19.48
C ASN A 19 16.27 -54.98 -20.27
N ASN A 20 17.31 -54.62 -20.98
CA ASN A 20 17.52 -53.60 -21.99
C ASN A 20 16.44 -53.51 -23.09
N GLY A 21 16.29 -52.34 -23.68
CA GLY A 21 15.70 -52.11 -24.98
C GLY A 21 15.91 -50.69 -25.44
N GLN A 22 16.95 -50.51 -26.27
CA GLN A 22 17.22 -49.30 -27.09
C GLN A 22 16.19 -49.14 -28.21
N GLY A 23 16.06 -47.89 -28.70
CA GLY A 23 15.61 -47.61 -30.07
C GLY A 23 14.79 -46.34 -30.16
N THR A 24 15.38 -45.32 -30.58
CA THR A 24 15.61 -44.59 -31.83
C THR A 24 14.67 -43.43 -32.08
N ASP A 25 15.32 -42.32 -32.40
CA ASP A 25 14.90 -41.07 -33.00
C ASP A 25 13.75 -41.10 -34.01
N SER A 26 12.91 -40.06 -33.98
CA SER A 26 12.52 -39.39 -35.26
C SER A 26 12.03 -37.96 -34.99
N THR A 27 12.84 -37.03 -35.46
CA THR A 27 12.55 -35.63 -35.75
C THR A 27 11.45 -35.51 -36.81
N SER A 28 10.48 -34.59 -36.62
CA SER A 28 9.89 -33.87 -37.75
C SER A 28 9.42 -32.48 -37.32
N ALA A 29 10.08 -31.50 -37.89
CA ALA A 29 9.73 -30.11 -37.92
C ALA A 29 8.48 -29.87 -38.77
N PHE A 30 7.56 -29.04 -38.33
CA PHE A 30 6.65 -28.32 -39.21
C PHE A 30 6.58 -26.85 -38.79
N SER A 31 7.15 -26.04 -39.69
CA SER A 31 6.96 -24.60 -39.77
C SER A 31 5.68 -24.31 -40.54
N SER A 32 4.81 -23.43 -40.02
CA SER A 32 3.90 -22.68 -40.87
C SER A 32 3.70 -21.27 -40.32
N SER A 33 4.24 -20.34 -41.05
CA SER A 33 4.02 -18.90 -41.00
C SER A 33 2.61 -18.58 -41.52
N ALA A 34 1.85 -17.77 -40.77
CA ALA A 34 0.70 -17.06 -41.31
C ALA A 34 0.79 -15.60 -40.85
N ALA A 35 1.05 -14.74 -41.81
CA ALA A 35 0.95 -13.29 -41.70
C ALA A 35 -0.53 -12.89 -41.66
N PHE A 36 -0.89 -11.99 -40.75
CA PHE A 36 -2.17 -11.27 -40.82
C PHE A 36 -1.93 -9.77 -40.86
N HIS A 37 -2.58 -9.18 -41.85
CA HIS A 37 -2.59 -7.77 -42.20
C HIS A 37 -3.24 -6.89 -41.13
N THR A 38 -2.56 -5.80 -40.83
CA THR A 38 -3.11 -4.63 -40.16
C THR A 38 -3.95 -3.80 -41.13
N SER A 39 -5.23 -3.58 -40.83
CA SER A 39 -6.04 -2.55 -41.44
C SER A 39 -6.36 -1.47 -40.42
N THR A 40 -5.74 -0.33 -40.57
CA THR A 40 -6.06 0.94 -39.91
C THR A 40 -7.31 1.54 -40.53
N SER A 41 -8.34 1.76 -39.74
CA SER A 41 -9.46 2.64 -40.09
C SER A 41 -9.44 3.88 -39.19
N THR A 42 -9.09 4.99 -39.80
CA THR A 42 -9.26 6.35 -39.30
C THR A 42 -10.70 6.78 -39.49
N SER A 43 -11.39 7.13 -38.41
CA SER A 43 -12.61 7.91 -38.47
C SER A 43 -12.42 9.26 -37.77
N SER A 44 -12.41 10.29 -38.57
CA SER A 44 -12.49 11.68 -38.18
C SER A 44 -13.91 12.06 -37.83
N SER A 45 -14.14 12.63 -36.66
CA SER A 45 -15.36 13.40 -36.37
C SER A 45 -14.96 14.77 -35.80
N SER A 46 -15.29 15.77 -36.62
CA SER A 46 -15.26 17.18 -36.31
C SER A 46 -16.41 17.57 -35.39
N SER A 47 -16.12 18.31 -34.32
CA SER A 47 -17.13 19.12 -33.64
C SER A 47 -16.60 20.49 -33.29
N SER A 48 -17.34 21.44 -33.76
CA SER A 48 -17.20 22.88 -33.75
C SER A 48 -17.33 23.50 -32.34
N THR A 49 -16.40 24.37 -32.02
CA THR A 49 -16.46 25.33 -30.91
C THR A 49 -17.23 26.60 -31.30
N PRO A 50 -17.99 27.24 -30.42
CA PRO A 50 -18.33 28.64 -30.55
C PRO A 50 -17.42 29.49 -29.64
N SER A 51 -16.79 30.46 -30.30
CA SER A 51 -16.03 31.58 -29.78
C SER A 51 -16.94 32.56 -29.04
N SER A 52 -16.59 32.93 -27.80
CA SER A 52 -17.09 34.12 -27.15
C SER A 52 -15.95 35.13 -26.96
N LYS A 53 -16.09 36.25 -27.67
CA LYS A 53 -15.26 37.48 -27.55
C LYS A 53 -15.57 38.17 -26.23
N THR A 54 -14.57 38.39 -25.40
CA THR A 54 -14.66 39.36 -24.31
C THR A 54 -13.67 40.49 -24.56
N THR A 55 -14.21 41.66 -24.63
CA THR A 55 -13.56 42.95 -24.89
C THR A 55 -12.83 43.42 -23.63
N VAL A 56 -11.53 43.65 -23.71
CA VAL A 56 -10.76 44.30 -22.64
C VAL A 56 -10.67 45.81 -22.95
N LYS A 57 -11.16 46.61 -22.02
CA LYS A 57 -11.02 48.07 -22.03
C LYS A 57 -9.63 48.45 -21.52
N ASN A 58 -8.89 49.18 -22.32
CA ASN A 58 -7.68 49.91 -21.95
C ASN A 58 -8.01 51.10 -21.06
N THR A 59 -7.35 51.18 -19.92
CA THR A 59 -7.32 52.40 -19.09
C THR A 59 -5.90 52.97 -19.14
N SER A 60 -5.77 54.11 -19.73
CA SER A 60 -4.54 54.90 -19.80
C SER A 60 -4.28 55.62 -18.47
N THR A 61 -3.07 55.42 -17.92
CA THR A 61 -2.61 56.20 -16.77
C THR A 61 -1.54 57.18 -17.22
N THR A 62 -1.81 58.44 -16.99
CA THR A 62 -1.03 59.61 -17.33
C THR A 62 0.20 59.75 -16.45
N THR A 63 1.39 59.81 -17.03
CA THR A 63 2.64 60.07 -16.34
C THR A 63 2.93 61.57 -16.28
N THR A 64 2.97 62.13 -15.08
CA THR A 64 3.34 63.52 -14.87
C THR A 64 4.85 63.67 -14.72
N THR A 65 5.45 64.37 -15.63
CA THR A 65 6.87 64.72 -15.67
C THR A 65 7.14 65.98 -14.84
N ILE A 66 7.94 65.83 -13.77
CA ILE A 66 8.50 67.00 -13.05
C ILE A 66 9.93 67.20 -13.53
N LYS A 67 10.18 68.28 -14.21
CA LYS A 67 11.55 68.80 -14.52
C LYS A 67 12.07 69.62 -13.35
N SER A 68 13.23 69.26 -12.80
CA SER A 68 14.05 70.18 -12.07
C SER A 68 15.45 70.28 -12.70
N LYS A 69 15.79 71.49 -13.08
CA LYS A 69 17.13 71.93 -13.53
C LYS A 69 17.98 72.21 -12.30
N THR A 70 19.21 71.75 -12.26
CA THR A 70 20.39 72.49 -11.77
C THR A 70 21.65 71.74 -12.13
N GLY A 71 22.52 72.38 -12.85
CA GLY A 71 23.83 72.83 -12.49
C GLY A 71 25.00 71.88 -12.78
N SER A 72 25.68 72.16 -13.85
CA SER A 72 27.02 71.70 -14.26
C SER A 72 28.06 71.62 -13.11
N ASN A 73 28.76 70.47 -13.05
CA ASN A 73 30.22 70.51 -12.87
C ASN A 73 30.86 69.24 -13.45
N LYS A 74 31.73 69.44 -14.45
CA LYS A 74 32.62 68.43 -15.01
C LYS A 74 33.75 68.19 -14.03
N THR A 75 33.94 66.95 -13.62
CA THR A 75 35.27 66.43 -13.28
C THR A 75 35.37 65.01 -13.80
N ASP A 76 36.38 64.78 -14.61
CA ASP A 76 36.75 63.53 -15.23
C ASP A 76 37.14 62.50 -14.15
N ALA A 77 36.48 61.36 -14.17
CA ALA A 77 36.99 60.12 -13.54
C ALA A 77 36.65 58.93 -14.40
N LYS A 78 37.56 58.51 -15.25
CA LYS A 78 37.66 57.15 -15.79
C LYS A 78 37.83 56.18 -14.64
N SER A 79 36.80 55.42 -14.28
CA SER A 79 37.00 54.13 -13.59
C SER A 79 35.76 53.24 -13.69
N SER A 80 36.00 52.09 -14.32
CA SER A 80 35.41 50.78 -14.07
C SER A 80 33.95 50.55 -14.39
N GLY A 81 33.71 50.13 -15.65
CA GLY A 81 32.47 49.49 -16.12
C GLY A 81 32.30 48.00 -15.73
N LEU A 82 32.79 47.53 -14.54
CA LEU A 82 32.74 46.12 -14.16
C LEU A 82 31.90 45.81 -12.92
N LYS A 83 31.26 46.81 -12.29
CA LYS A 83 30.56 46.56 -11.01
C LYS A 83 29.06 46.16 -11.10
N PRO A 84 28.25 46.43 -12.13
CA PRO A 84 26.83 46.01 -12.08
C PRO A 84 26.58 44.52 -12.35
N ALA A 85 27.44 43.84 -13.11
CA ALA A 85 27.23 42.42 -13.45
C ALA A 85 27.49 41.45 -12.27
N VAL A 86 28.44 41.74 -11.43
CA VAL A 86 28.79 40.89 -10.26
C VAL A 86 27.71 40.99 -9.17
N HIS A 87 27.15 42.18 -8.98
CA HIS A 87 26.08 42.40 -7.99
C HIS A 87 24.76 41.74 -8.40
N SER A 88 24.46 41.68 -9.68
CA SER A 88 23.27 40.97 -10.24
C SER A 88 23.39 39.43 -10.11
N GLN A 89 24.59 38.88 -10.31
CA GLN A 89 24.82 37.42 -10.18
C GLN A 89 24.76 36.97 -8.72
N THR A 90 25.27 37.73 -7.77
CA THR A 90 25.16 37.40 -6.35
C THR A 90 23.73 37.48 -5.86
N MET A 91 22.94 38.44 -6.31
CA MET A 91 21.53 38.57 -5.96
C MET A 91 20.67 37.41 -6.51
N LEU A 92 20.94 36.97 -7.73
CA LEU A 92 20.25 35.80 -8.32
C LEU A 92 20.59 34.52 -7.55
N LEU A 93 21.85 34.32 -7.15
CA LEU A 93 22.30 33.16 -6.41
C LEU A 93 21.68 33.11 -5.01
N GLU A 94 21.62 34.23 -4.30
CA GLU A 94 20.92 34.34 -3.01
C GLU A 94 19.42 34.06 -3.14
N LEU A 95 18.79 34.51 -4.20
CA LEU A 95 17.38 34.19 -4.51
C LEU A 95 17.20 32.69 -4.72
N LEU A 96 18.06 32.04 -5.52
CA LEU A 96 18.01 30.61 -5.76
C LEU A 96 18.23 29.78 -4.48
N LEU A 97 19.17 30.20 -3.64
CA LEU A 97 19.41 29.58 -2.32
C LEU A 97 18.18 29.73 -1.39
N THR A 98 17.54 30.89 -1.41
CA THR A 98 16.33 31.15 -0.62
C THR A 98 15.15 30.32 -1.12
N VAL A 99 14.98 30.18 -2.44
CA VAL A 99 13.96 29.33 -3.04
C VAL A 99 14.18 27.85 -2.70
N THR A 100 15.42 27.36 -2.82
CA THR A 100 15.72 25.95 -2.46
C THR A 100 15.52 25.67 -0.98
N ARG A 101 15.86 26.60 -0.09
CA ARG A 101 15.59 26.46 1.36
C ARG A 101 14.09 26.46 1.66
N SER A 102 13.33 27.31 0.98
CA SER A 102 11.88 27.38 1.14
C SER A 102 11.18 26.14 0.60
N SER A 103 11.68 25.57 -0.51
CA SER A 103 11.13 24.34 -1.08
C SER A 103 11.32 23.14 -0.13
N LEU A 104 12.41 23.07 0.62
CA LEU A 104 12.63 22.00 1.61
C LEU A 104 11.55 21.97 2.70
N VAL A 105 11.07 23.12 3.14
CA VAL A 105 10.01 23.23 4.15
C VAL A 105 8.68 22.65 3.65
N ILE A 106 8.49 22.62 2.33
CA ILE A 106 7.28 22.05 1.69
C ILE A 106 7.51 20.59 1.27
N VAL A 107 8.63 20.31 0.64
CA VAL A 107 8.91 18.97 0.07
C VAL A 107 9.10 17.92 1.15
N THR A 108 9.74 18.21 2.28
CA THR A 108 9.96 17.22 3.34
C THR A 108 8.66 16.72 3.97
N PRO A 109 7.64 17.56 4.26
CA PRO A 109 6.32 17.07 4.69
C PRO A 109 5.59 16.27 3.62
N LEU A 110 5.68 16.67 2.35
CA LEU A 110 5.07 15.91 1.26
C LEU A 110 5.66 14.51 1.14
N VAL A 111 6.98 14.38 1.20
CA VAL A 111 7.65 13.08 1.18
C VAL A 111 7.31 12.27 2.44
N ALA A 112 7.21 12.89 3.62
CA ALA A 112 6.77 12.23 4.84
C ALA A 112 5.33 11.69 4.69
N GLY A 113 4.41 12.48 4.13
CA GLY A 113 3.05 12.05 3.83
C GLY A 113 2.99 10.86 2.86
N MET A 114 3.83 10.88 1.83
CA MET A 114 3.98 9.75 0.92
C MET A 114 4.47 8.49 1.62
N ILE A 115 5.45 8.60 2.53
CA ILE A 115 5.95 7.46 3.31
C ILE A 115 4.84 6.89 4.20
N LEU A 116 4.10 7.76 4.90
CA LEU A 116 2.99 7.35 5.75
C LEU A 116 1.88 6.62 4.98
N ARG A 117 1.70 6.93 3.71
CA ARG A 117 0.72 6.25 2.83
C ARG A 117 1.25 4.93 2.28
N VAL A 118 2.50 4.91 1.82
CA VAL A 118 3.07 3.78 1.07
C VAL A 118 3.59 2.68 1.99
N ALA A 119 4.19 3.02 3.15
CA ALA A 119 4.80 2.02 4.02
C ALA A 119 3.80 0.97 4.55
N PRO A 120 2.58 1.31 4.99
CA PRO A 120 1.57 0.31 5.32
C PRO A 120 1.22 -0.60 4.16
N SER A 121 0.91 -0.06 2.99
CA SER A 121 0.49 -0.84 1.84
C SER A 121 1.59 -1.76 1.26
N MET A 122 2.87 -1.42 1.46
CA MET A 122 3.97 -2.34 1.14
C MET A 122 4.04 -3.56 2.06
N MET A 123 3.54 -3.46 3.29
CA MET A 123 3.59 -4.54 4.30
C MET A 123 2.30 -5.35 4.36
N GLU A 124 1.20 -4.79 3.89
CA GLU A 124 -0.13 -5.42 3.94
C GLU A 124 -0.17 -6.82 3.32
N PRO A 125 0.47 -7.11 2.16
CA PRO A 125 0.47 -8.44 1.58
C PRO A 125 1.14 -9.52 2.45
N ILE A 126 1.88 -9.12 3.48
CA ILE A 126 2.61 -10.04 4.35
C ILE A 126 1.99 -10.12 5.74
N TYR A 127 1.59 -9.00 6.32
CA TYR A 127 1.16 -8.97 7.72
C TYR A 127 -0.35 -8.71 7.87
N GLY A 128 -1.00 -8.08 6.88
CA GLY A 128 -2.39 -7.63 6.95
C GLY A 128 -2.56 -6.25 7.58
N SER A 129 -3.65 -5.59 7.24
CA SER A 129 -3.94 -4.20 7.66
C SER A 129 -4.09 -4.06 9.18
N ILE A 130 -4.73 -5.03 9.85
CA ILE A 130 -5.03 -4.99 11.29
C ILE A 130 -3.75 -4.81 12.13
N PHE A 131 -2.68 -5.54 11.79
CA PHE A 131 -1.42 -5.49 12.55
C PHE A 131 -0.55 -4.28 12.20
N ILE A 132 -0.73 -3.73 10.99
CA ILE A 132 0.08 -2.61 10.50
C ILE A 132 -0.47 -1.30 11.05
N GLU A 133 -1.78 -1.15 11.15
CA GLU A 133 -2.43 0.08 11.61
C GLU A 133 -2.18 0.34 13.10
N GLU A 134 -1.95 -0.72 13.88
CA GLU A 134 -1.72 -0.59 15.31
C GLU A 134 -0.44 0.18 15.63
N GLY A 135 -0.60 1.35 16.24
CA GLY A 135 0.51 2.19 16.68
C GLY A 135 1.32 2.85 15.55
N PHE A 136 1.04 2.57 14.26
CA PHE A 136 1.82 3.10 13.15
C PHE A 136 1.87 4.63 13.15
N LEU A 137 0.74 5.27 13.34
CA LEU A 137 0.67 6.73 13.36
C LEU A 137 1.42 7.32 14.57
N GLU A 138 1.25 6.72 15.75
CA GLU A 138 1.91 7.16 16.97
C GLU A 138 3.43 7.08 16.88
N TYR A 139 3.97 5.91 16.48
CA TYR A 139 5.42 5.73 16.30
C TYR A 139 5.98 6.60 15.18
N SER A 140 5.19 6.87 14.15
CA SER A 140 5.57 7.79 13.07
C SER A 140 5.71 9.22 13.58
N LEU A 141 4.76 9.68 14.40
CA LEU A 141 4.81 11.01 15.04
C LEU A 141 5.98 11.12 16.02
N ILE A 142 6.20 10.07 16.84
CA ILE A 142 7.37 9.99 17.72
C ILE A 142 8.65 10.10 16.90
N SER A 143 8.76 9.40 15.78
CA SER A 143 9.94 9.41 14.92
C SER A 143 10.24 10.80 14.34
N VAL A 144 9.23 11.51 13.84
CA VAL A 144 9.38 12.91 13.41
C VAL A 144 9.86 13.79 14.55
N SER A 145 9.25 13.62 15.75
CA SER A 145 9.60 14.40 16.94
C SER A 145 11.05 14.16 17.40
N VAL A 146 11.51 12.90 17.35
CA VAL A 146 12.91 12.54 17.61
C VAL A 146 13.84 13.25 16.63
N GLY A 147 13.50 13.28 15.34
CA GLY A 147 14.29 14.02 14.34
C GLY A 147 14.39 15.50 14.64
N VAL A 148 13.29 16.13 15.05
CA VAL A 148 13.28 17.54 15.47
C VAL A 148 14.15 17.77 16.71
N VAL A 149 14.06 16.93 17.74
CA VAL A 149 14.89 17.03 18.95
C VAL A 149 16.37 16.87 18.63
N LEU A 150 16.71 15.90 17.76
CA LEU A 150 18.10 15.72 17.31
C LEU A 150 18.63 16.94 16.54
N ALA A 151 17.80 17.59 15.72
CA ALA A 151 18.16 18.84 15.04
C ALA A 151 18.40 19.99 16.02
N MET A 152 17.65 20.05 17.10
CA MET A 152 17.85 21.00 18.20
C MET A 152 19.21 20.80 18.87
N ILE A 153 19.48 19.58 19.29
CA ILE A 153 20.76 19.20 19.93
C ILE A 153 21.91 19.51 18.98
N TYR A 154 21.81 19.15 17.72
CA TYR A 154 22.81 19.42 16.70
C TYR A 154 23.11 20.93 16.56
N THR A 155 22.05 21.74 16.48
CA THR A 155 22.13 23.20 16.39
C THR A 155 22.83 23.82 17.62
N PHE A 156 22.49 23.31 18.81
CA PHE A 156 23.12 23.73 20.07
C PHE A 156 24.61 23.37 20.13
N LEU A 157 24.96 22.15 19.74
CA LEU A 157 26.36 21.70 19.70
C LEU A 157 27.20 22.48 18.69
N LEU A 158 26.62 22.81 17.53
CA LEU A 158 27.26 23.69 16.55
C LEU A 158 27.52 25.08 17.15
N GLY A 159 26.55 25.62 17.88
CA GLY A 159 26.73 26.92 18.57
C GLY A 159 27.86 26.89 19.59
N LYS A 160 28.01 25.85 20.41
CA LYS A 160 29.11 25.67 21.35
C LYS A 160 30.45 25.54 20.66
N ARG A 161 30.54 24.74 19.57
CA ARG A 161 31.79 24.59 18.80
C ARG A 161 32.25 25.89 18.18
N THR A 162 31.38 26.69 17.64
CA THR A 162 31.73 27.98 17.05
C THR A 162 32.17 28.99 18.08
N ALA A 163 31.56 28.99 19.27
CA ALA A 163 32.00 29.85 20.41
C ALA A 163 33.37 29.44 20.95
N SER A 164 33.66 28.15 21.11
CA SER A 164 34.94 27.64 21.60
C SER A 164 36.10 27.94 20.63
N THR A 165 35.84 27.83 19.30
CA THR A 165 36.86 28.20 18.30
C THR A 165 37.12 29.71 18.25
N ALA A 166 36.14 30.55 18.50
CA ALA A 166 36.32 32.00 18.57
C ALA A 166 37.20 32.39 19.79
N THR A 167 36.94 31.77 20.97
CA THR A 167 37.75 31.99 22.16
C THR A 167 39.21 31.48 22.02
N ALA A 168 39.42 30.36 21.33
CA ALA A 168 40.76 29.83 21.08
C ALA A 168 41.56 30.71 20.09
N THR A 169 40.92 31.29 19.08
CA THR A 169 41.55 32.22 18.12
C THR A 169 41.89 33.55 18.76
N THR A 170 41.04 34.05 19.66
CA THR A 170 41.34 35.30 20.42
C THR A 170 42.51 35.14 21.39
N SER A 171 42.69 33.95 21.99
CA SER A 171 43.86 33.68 22.84
C SER A 171 45.16 33.56 22.03
N SER A 172 45.11 32.96 20.84
CA SER A 172 46.26 32.84 19.94
C SER A 172 46.63 34.18 19.30
N SER A 173 45.65 35.00 18.90
CA SER A 173 45.91 36.32 18.30
C SER A 173 46.40 37.36 19.32
N ARG A 174 46.11 37.21 20.63
CA ARG A 174 46.71 38.01 21.69
C ARG A 174 48.21 37.71 21.88
N ALA A 175 48.65 36.47 21.67
CA ALA A 175 50.05 36.08 21.76
C ALA A 175 50.88 36.61 20.58
N THR A 176 50.28 36.71 19.36
CA THR A 176 50.98 37.22 18.16
C THR A 176 50.86 38.74 17.96
N ALA A 177 49.98 39.43 18.68
CA ALA A 177 49.83 40.89 18.61
C ALA A 177 50.89 41.65 19.39
N ALA A 178 51.85 40.96 20.07
CA ALA A 178 53.02 41.57 20.71
C ALA A 178 54.14 41.95 19.70
N GLU A 179 54.03 41.48 18.43
CA GLU A 179 54.96 41.90 17.35
C GLU A 179 54.17 42.74 16.32
N GLY A 180 54.35 44.03 16.43
CA GLY A 180 53.81 45.12 15.65
C GLY A 180 53.44 44.87 14.20
N LYS A 181 52.18 44.85 13.91
CA LYS A 181 51.54 45.37 12.66
C LYS A 181 50.08 45.77 12.90
N ALA A 182 49.89 47.03 12.82
CA ALA A 182 48.81 47.96 12.63
C ALA A 182 47.38 47.39 12.34
N LEU A 183 46.37 47.81 13.17
CA LEU A 183 45.33 48.74 12.78
C LEU A 183 44.14 48.14 11.99
N LEU A 184 43.51 47.13 12.58
CA LEU A 184 42.06 47.05 12.57
C LEU A 184 41.58 47.43 13.98
N SER A 185 40.53 48.25 14.07
CA SER A 185 39.98 48.60 15.37
C SER A 185 39.51 47.32 16.09
N ALA A 186 39.48 47.31 17.42
CA ALA A 186 39.01 46.17 18.20
C ALA A 186 37.56 45.80 17.78
N GLU A 187 36.80 46.76 17.32
CA GLU A 187 35.43 46.66 16.85
C GLU A 187 35.34 45.96 15.48
N ASP A 188 36.24 46.26 14.55
CA ASP A 188 36.33 45.60 13.25
C ASP A 188 36.74 44.12 13.38
N ARG A 189 37.64 43.82 14.33
CA ARG A 189 38.04 42.43 14.63
C ARG A 189 36.91 41.62 15.23
N LEU A 190 36.16 42.18 16.18
CA LEU A 190 35.03 41.55 16.82
C LEU A 190 33.91 41.29 15.77
N THR A 191 33.66 42.26 14.92
CA THR A 191 32.65 42.14 13.85
C THR A 191 33.05 41.05 12.83
N ALA A 192 34.31 40.97 12.45
CA ALA A 192 34.80 39.93 11.54
C ALA A 192 34.75 38.54 12.18
N GLU A 193 35.05 38.41 13.48
CA GLU A 193 34.94 37.12 14.20
C GLU A 193 33.51 36.65 14.38
N VAL A 194 32.57 37.54 14.72
CA VAL A 194 31.15 37.23 14.84
C VAL A 194 30.59 36.79 13.48
N THR A 195 30.96 37.47 12.39
CA THR A 195 30.57 37.14 11.03
C THR A 195 31.13 35.77 10.60
N ALA A 196 32.41 35.51 10.89
CA ALA A 196 33.05 34.21 10.60
C ALA A 196 32.44 33.05 11.40
N ALA A 197 32.02 33.28 12.66
CA ALA A 197 31.33 32.30 13.48
C ALA A 197 29.92 32.00 12.94
N GLY A 198 29.20 33.04 12.49
CA GLY A 198 27.90 32.90 11.81
C GLY A 198 28.02 32.05 10.55
N LEU A 199 28.95 32.34 9.67
CA LEU A 199 29.19 31.60 8.43
C LEU A 199 29.56 30.12 8.68
N ARG A 200 30.35 29.81 9.72
CA ARG A 200 30.68 28.43 10.10
C ARG A 200 29.48 27.67 10.62
N LYS A 201 28.61 28.31 11.37
CA LYS A 201 27.35 27.70 11.85
C LYS A 201 26.41 27.40 10.70
N ASP A 202 26.24 28.32 9.78
CA ASP A 202 25.40 28.14 8.56
C ASP A 202 25.92 26.98 7.69
N ALA A 203 27.23 26.88 7.49
CA ALA A 203 27.84 25.78 6.76
C ALA A 203 27.59 24.43 7.47
N GLY A 204 27.63 24.40 8.81
CA GLY A 204 27.30 23.23 9.60
C GLY A 204 25.84 22.79 9.45
N LEU A 205 24.90 23.75 9.52
CA LEU A 205 23.45 23.46 9.32
C LEU A 205 23.17 22.92 7.92
N ARG A 206 23.77 23.54 6.88
CA ARG A 206 23.63 23.05 5.49
C ARG A 206 24.17 21.61 5.34
N LYS A 207 25.30 21.30 5.95
CA LYS A 207 25.88 19.94 5.94
C LYS A 207 24.93 18.93 6.60
N GLY A 208 24.31 19.28 7.72
CA GLY A 208 23.31 18.43 8.38
C GLY A 208 22.11 18.13 7.48
N ILE A 209 21.57 19.15 6.81
CA ILE A 209 20.45 18.99 5.86
C ILE A 209 20.84 18.04 4.72
N VAL A 210 21.99 18.29 4.09
CA VAL A 210 22.48 17.51 2.95
C VAL A 210 22.67 16.03 3.31
N ILE A 211 23.32 15.74 4.44
CA ILE A 211 23.54 14.36 4.90
C ILE A 211 22.20 13.66 5.14
N SER A 212 21.25 14.34 5.79
CA SER A 212 19.94 13.75 6.05
C SER A 212 19.19 13.44 4.78
N LEU A 213 19.19 14.33 3.79
CA LEU A 213 18.54 14.11 2.50
C LEU A 213 19.22 13.01 1.68
N ASP A 214 20.55 12.93 1.68
CA ASP A 214 21.30 11.85 1.03
C ASP A 214 20.92 10.48 1.64
N LEU A 215 20.87 10.39 2.97
CA LEU A 215 20.47 9.18 3.67
C LEU A 215 19.01 8.82 3.38
N CYS A 216 18.09 9.80 3.38
CA CYS A 216 16.70 9.58 2.98
C CYS A 216 16.60 9.01 1.57
N GLY A 217 17.30 9.59 0.60
CA GLY A 217 17.32 9.12 -0.77
C GLY A 217 17.82 7.68 -0.90
N LEU A 218 18.88 7.32 -0.21
CA LEU A 218 19.44 5.97 -0.20
C LEU A 218 18.49 4.94 0.45
N VAL A 219 17.90 5.27 1.59
CA VAL A 219 16.93 4.37 2.27
C VAL A 219 15.70 4.16 1.40
N LEU A 220 15.15 5.22 0.79
CA LEU A 220 14.03 5.10 -0.14
C LEU A 220 14.39 4.27 -1.39
N ALA A 221 15.57 4.48 -1.96
CA ALA A 221 16.03 3.72 -3.12
C ALA A 221 16.25 2.23 -2.80
N SER A 222 16.54 1.88 -1.54
CA SER A 222 16.70 0.50 -1.08
C SER A 222 15.42 -0.09 -0.46
N ALA A 223 14.31 0.64 -0.44
CA ALA A 223 13.11 0.27 0.32
C ALA A 223 12.60 -1.14 0.00
N PHE A 224 12.44 -1.48 -1.27
CA PHE A 224 11.96 -2.81 -1.67
C PHE A 224 12.95 -3.93 -1.37
N LEU A 225 14.25 -3.69 -1.45
CA LEU A 225 15.26 -4.65 -1.04
C LEU A 225 15.19 -4.89 0.47
N THR A 226 15.07 -3.81 1.25
CA THR A 226 14.97 -3.87 2.70
C THR A 226 13.71 -4.62 3.14
N THR A 227 12.55 -4.30 2.55
CA THR A 227 11.30 -5.00 2.86
C THR A 227 11.35 -6.47 2.47
N HIS A 228 11.93 -6.81 1.32
CA HIS A 228 12.07 -8.21 0.91
C HIS A 228 12.92 -9.02 1.90
N VAL A 229 14.02 -8.45 2.41
CA VAL A 229 14.83 -9.10 3.46
C VAL A 229 14.02 -9.29 4.74
N MET A 230 13.28 -8.25 5.18
CA MET A 230 12.44 -8.35 6.38
C MET A 230 11.32 -9.37 6.22
N PHE A 231 10.71 -9.46 5.04
CA PHE A 231 9.63 -10.41 4.74
C PHE A 231 10.08 -11.87 4.79
N LYS A 232 11.33 -12.17 4.41
CA LYS A 232 11.90 -13.51 4.57
C LYS A 232 11.93 -13.99 6.03
N HIS A 233 11.99 -13.07 6.97
CA HIS A 233 11.97 -13.35 8.40
C HIS A 233 10.58 -13.13 9.04
N SER A 234 9.54 -12.89 8.23
CA SER A 234 8.20 -12.60 8.75
C SER A 234 7.62 -13.72 9.62
N GLY A 235 7.95 -14.99 9.30
CA GLY A 235 7.54 -16.13 10.11
C GLY A 235 8.16 -16.14 11.52
N GLU A 236 9.39 -15.64 11.67
CA GLU A 236 10.10 -15.54 12.95
C GLU A 236 9.58 -14.35 13.79
N PHE A 237 9.24 -13.25 13.12
CA PHE A 237 8.78 -12.04 13.79
C PHE A 237 7.30 -12.10 14.17
N GLY A 238 6.49 -12.86 13.43
CA GLY A 238 5.05 -12.95 13.58
C GLY A 238 4.31 -11.69 13.14
N PRO A 239 2.96 -11.72 13.16
CA PRO A 239 2.14 -10.62 12.64
C PRO A 239 2.20 -9.34 13.48
N TRP A 240 2.41 -9.44 14.81
CA TRP A 240 2.46 -8.28 15.70
C TRP A 240 3.80 -7.53 15.66
N ARG A 241 4.90 -8.25 15.71
CA ARG A 241 6.25 -7.63 15.77
C ARG A 241 6.79 -7.31 14.40
N GLY A 242 6.44 -8.12 13.40
CA GLY A 242 6.97 -8.02 12.04
C GLY A 242 6.76 -6.65 11.39
N PRO A 243 5.54 -6.07 11.42
CA PRO A 243 5.29 -4.74 10.88
C PRO A 243 6.15 -3.68 11.57
N HIS A 244 6.21 -3.66 12.90
CA HIS A 244 6.98 -2.67 13.65
C HIS A 244 8.48 -2.78 13.39
N LEU A 245 9.04 -3.99 13.32
CA LEU A 245 10.45 -4.20 13.00
C LEU A 245 10.76 -3.76 11.57
N THR A 246 9.89 -4.05 10.62
CA THR A 246 10.04 -3.61 9.23
C THR A 246 10.01 -2.08 9.14
N GLN A 247 9.09 -1.44 9.84
CA GLN A 247 8.99 0.02 9.89
C GLN A 247 10.16 0.67 10.63
N PHE A 248 10.68 0.01 11.68
CA PHE A 248 11.86 0.49 12.41
C PHE A 248 13.09 0.58 11.51
N VAL A 249 13.21 -0.30 10.54
CA VAL A 249 14.31 -0.28 9.56
C VAL A 249 14.02 0.69 8.41
N LEU A 250 12.76 0.87 8.01
CA LEU A 250 12.37 1.61 6.81
C LEU A 250 11.74 2.98 7.11
N ALA A 251 10.53 3.00 7.65
CA ALA A 251 9.72 4.22 7.74
C ALA A 251 10.17 5.16 8.85
N TYR A 252 10.42 4.65 10.04
CA TYR A 252 10.75 5.48 11.20
C TYR A 252 12.07 6.26 11.07
N PRO A 253 13.18 5.68 10.58
CA PRO A 253 14.39 6.44 10.30
C PRO A 253 14.20 7.50 9.23
N LEU A 254 13.41 7.21 8.17
CA LEU A 254 13.10 8.18 7.13
C LEU A 254 12.34 9.38 7.68
N LEU A 255 11.31 9.15 8.49
CA LEU A 255 10.52 10.20 9.12
C LEU A 255 11.38 11.05 10.09
N ALA A 256 12.26 10.40 10.86
CA ALA A 256 13.20 11.11 11.73
C ALA A 256 14.19 11.98 10.94
N LEU A 257 14.75 11.46 9.85
CA LEU A 257 15.68 12.21 8.98
C LEU A 257 14.98 13.40 8.30
N LEU A 258 13.73 13.22 7.85
CA LEU A 258 12.93 14.30 7.24
C LEU A 258 12.56 15.37 8.28
N GLY A 259 12.18 14.97 9.49
CA GLY A 259 11.92 15.89 10.60
C GLY A 259 13.17 16.68 10.98
N PHE A 260 14.33 16.02 11.03
CA PHE A 260 15.64 16.65 11.28
C PHE A 260 15.98 17.66 10.18
N ALA A 261 15.90 17.27 8.90
CA ALA A 261 16.25 18.15 7.78
C ALA A 261 15.32 19.37 7.71
N ASN A 262 14.02 19.17 7.92
CA ASN A 262 13.03 20.24 7.93
C ASN A 262 13.29 21.24 9.07
N CYS A 263 13.54 20.76 10.29
CA CYS A 263 13.87 21.60 11.43
C CYS A 263 15.13 22.45 11.16
N LEU A 264 16.20 21.83 10.62
CA LEU A 264 17.41 22.57 10.26
C LEU A 264 17.16 23.63 9.18
N ALA A 265 16.32 23.31 8.16
CA ALA A 265 15.98 24.25 7.09
C ALA A 265 15.25 25.49 7.66
N CYS A 266 14.39 25.29 8.65
CA CYS A 266 13.72 26.40 9.31
C CYS A 266 14.62 27.22 10.22
N VAL A 267 15.51 26.57 10.97
CA VAL A 267 16.53 27.27 11.76
C VAL A 267 17.40 28.13 10.84
N LEU A 268 17.83 27.59 9.70
CA LEU A 268 18.63 28.32 8.72
C LEU A 268 17.90 29.55 8.14
N ARG A 269 16.57 29.46 7.96
CA ARG A 269 15.72 30.56 7.48
C ARG A 269 15.47 31.64 8.53
N SER A 270 15.36 31.25 9.80
CA SER A 270 14.93 32.13 10.90
C SER A 270 16.10 32.81 11.64
N TYR A 271 17.34 32.60 11.19
CA TYR A 271 18.55 32.89 11.95
C TYR A 271 18.76 34.37 12.32
N GLU A 272 18.13 35.30 11.62
CA GLU A 272 18.37 36.73 11.86
C GLU A 272 17.72 37.31 13.15
N ARG A 273 16.69 36.68 13.75
CA ARG A 273 15.96 37.24 14.92
C ARG A 273 15.19 36.23 15.80
N VAL A 274 15.75 35.11 16.23
CA VAL A 274 14.89 34.12 16.93
C VAL A 274 15.12 34.07 18.44
N HIS A 275 14.13 34.53 19.21
CA HIS A 275 13.90 34.17 20.60
C HIS A 275 13.38 32.72 20.73
N VAL A 276 13.70 32.03 21.84
CA VAL A 276 13.27 30.63 22.12
C VAL A 276 11.75 30.42 21.93
N ARG A 277 10.92 31.41 22.26
CA ARG A 277 9.46 31.36 22.03
C ARG A 277 9.09 31.27 20.56
N THR A 278 9.76 32.03 19.68
CA THR A 278 9.53 32.00 18.23
C THR A 278 9.97 30.64 17.65
N TRP A 279 10.98 30.04 18.24
CA TRP A 279 11.49 28.74 17.84
C TRP A 279 10.51 27.61 18.16
N MET A 280 9.92 27.56 19.37
CA MET A 280 8.87 26.61 19.74
C MET A 280 7.62 26.78 18.84
N SER A 281 7.24 28.02 18.55
CA SER A 281 6.10 28.29 17.64
C SER A 281 6.38 27.78 16.23
N CYS A 282 7.60 27.96 15.70
CA CYS A 282 7.99 27.41 14.40
C CYS A 282 7.93 25.88 14.37
N VAL A 283 8.38 25.21 15.43
CA VAL A 283 8.31 23.74 15.56
C VAL A 283 6.84 23.26 15.57
N LEU A 284 6.00 23.89 16.37
CA LEU A 284 4.57 23.54 16.44
C LEU A 284 3.83 23.78 15.12
N ILE A 285 4.08 24.91 14.44
CA ILE A 285 3.51 25.21 13.13
C ILE A 285 3.97 24.18 12.11
N GLN A 286 5.20 23.71 12.18
CA GLN A 286 5.72 22.72 11.25
C GLN A 286 5.19 21.32 11.51
N VAL A 287 5.12 20.90 12.76
CA VAL A 287 4.46 19.63 13.12
C VAL A 287 3.00 19.67 12.66
N GLY A 288 2.30 20.78 12.87
CA GLY A 288 0.94 20.99 12.35
C GLY A 288 0.86 20.98 10.83
N ALA A 289 1.82 21.61 10.13
CA ALA A 289 1.88 21.61 8.66
C ALA A 289 2.25 20.21 8.10
N ILE A 290 3.17 19.48 8.75
CA ILE A 290 3.49 18.09 8.40
C ILE A 290 2.24 17.23 8.56
N LEU A 291 1.54 17.32 9.67
CA LEU A 291 0.31 16.58 9.91
C LEU A 291 -0.79 16.96 8.92
N GLY A 292 -1.03 18.25 8.70
CA GLY A 292 -2.06 18.73 7.78
C GLY A 292 -1.78 18.35 6.32
N LEU A 293 -0.55 18.54 5.84
CA LEU A 293 -0.13 18.13 4.49
C LEU A 293 -0.12 16.61 4.33
N THR A 294 0.29 15.88 5.36
CA THR A 294 0.23 14.41 5.37
C THR A 294 -1.21 13.92 5.23
N LEU A 295 -2.15 14.49 5.98
CA LEU A 295 -3.56 14.15 5.86
C LEU A 295 -4.12 14.48 4.47
N VAL A 296 -3.77 15.63 3.89
CA VAL A 296 -4.19 16.02 2.53
C VAL A 296 -3.61 15.05 1.50
N VAL A 297 -2.31 14.75 1.57
CA VAL A 297 -1.66 13.78 0.66
C VAL A 297 -2.26 12.39 0.85
N PHE A 298 -2.55 11.99 2.08
CA PHE A 298 -3.19 10.71 2.39
C PHE A 298 -4.57 10.59 1.73
N GLN A 299 -5.38 11.66 1.75
CA GLN A 299 -6.72 11.69 1.14
C GLN A 299 -6.70 11.81 -0.38
N MET A 300 -5.72 12.55 -0.94
CA MET A 300 -5.68 12.85 -2.39
C MET A 300 -4.86 11.85 -3.21
N ALA A 301 -4.00 11.03 -2.57
CA ALA A 301 -3.18 10.07 -3.30
C ALA A 301 -4.06 8.89 -3.77
N PRO A 302 -4.19 8.62 -5.07
CA PRO A 302 -4.89 7.45 -5.57
C PRO A 302 -4.25 6.18 -4.99
N GLN A 303 -5.06 5.15 -4.78
CA GLN A 303 -4.56 3.85 -4.36
C GLN A 303 -3.77 3.19 -5.51
N GLY A 304 -2.86 2.30 -5.18
CA GLY A 304 -1.98 1.65 -6.17
C GLY A 304 -0.73 2.47 -6.55
N GLN A 305 0.20 1.84 -7.26
CA GLN A 305 1.45 2.43 -7.74
C GLN A 305 2.47 2.82 -6.65
N ASN A 306 2.66 1.96 -5.65
CA ASN A 306 3.63 2.21 -4.57
C ASN A 306 5.06 2.34 -5.09
N CYS A 307 5.44 1.52 -6.05
CA CYS A 307 6.79 1.49 -6.60
C CYS A 307 7.21 2.81 -7.27
N PRO A 308 6.45 3.37 -8.23
CA PRO A 308 6.76 4.68 -8.81
C PRO A 308 6.84 5.80 -7.76
N ARG A 309 5.99 5.77 -6.73
CA ARG A 309 5.97 6.79 -5.67
C ARG A 309 7.21 6.76 -4.80
N VAL A 310 7.63 5.57 -4.35
CA VAL A 310 8.84 5.43 -3.54
C VAL A 310 10.07 5.91 -4.31
N TYR A 311 10.23 5.48 -5.56
CA TYR A 311 11.41 5.83 -6.33
C TYR A 311 11.40 7.27 -6.84
N SER A 312 10.26 7.83 -7.22
CA SER A 312 10.17 9.26 -7.54
C SER A 312 10.51 10.13 -6.33
N SER A 313 10.07 9.73 -5.12
CA SER A 313 10.43 10.39 -3.88
C SER A 313 11.94 10.28 -3.58
N ALA A 314 12.56 9.12 -3.81
CA ALA A 314 14.00 8.92 -3.65
C ALA A 314 14.80 9.83 -4.58
N ILE A 315 14.43 9.88 -5.85
CA ILE A 315 15.07 10.72 -6.87
C ILE A 315 14.89 12.21 -6.52
N LEU A 316 13.66 12.61 -6.16
CA LEU A 316 13.36 14.00 -5.79
C LEU A 316 14.23 14.48 -4.62
N VAL A 317 14.33 13.69 -3.55
CA VAL A 317 15.14 14.01 -2.38
C VAL A 317 16.63 14.10 -2.75
N ALA A 318 17.14 13.16 -3.54
CA ALA A 318 18.53 13.14 -3.98
C ALA A 318 18.89 14.33 -4.91
N VAL A 319 17.97 14.71 -5.81
CA VAL A 319 18.14 15.87 -6.69
C VAL A 319 18.16 17.17 -5.88
N ILE A 320 17.25 17.33 -4.91
CA ILE A 320 17.23 18.52 -4.03
C ILE A 320 18.52 18.61 -3.20
N SER A 321 19.00 17.49 -2.65
CA SER A 321 20.26 17.44 -1.94
C SER A 321 21.43 17.87 -2.83
N SER A 322 21.48 17.34 -4.05
CA SER A 322 22.52 17.65 -5.03
C SER A 322 22.51 19.11 -5.49
N LEU A 323 21.31 19.66 -5.72
CA LEU A 323 21.15 21.08 -6.04
C LEU A 323 21.64 21.97 -4.89
N HIS A 324 21.34 21.59 -3.65
CA HIS A 324 21.83 22.32 -2.47
C HIS A 324 23.36 22.34 -2.36
N LYS A 325 24.02 21.19 -2.67
CA LYS A 325 25.49 21.08 -2.72
C LYS A 325 26.08 21.97 -3.81
N LEU A 326 25.49 21.93 -5.01
CA LEU A 326 25.95 22.72 -6.14
C LEU A 326 25.83 24.22 -5.86
N LEU A 327 24.69 24.70 -5.37
CA LEU A 327 24.48 26.10 -5.02
C LEU A 327 25.39 26.55 -3.89
N ALA A 328 25.64 25.70 -2.88
CA ALA A 328 26.60 26.02 -1.82
C ALA A 328 28.05 26.14 -2.33
N PHE A 329 28.44 25.30 -3.29
CA PHE A 329 29.72 25.35 -3.96
C PHE A 329 29.91 26.66 -4.76
N ILE A 330 28.92 26.99 -5.61
CA ILE A 330 28.90 28.21 -6.42
C ILE A 330 28.95 29.46 -5.52
N HIS A 331 28.18 29.47 -4.42
CA HIS A 331 28.18 30.55 -3.45
C HIS A 331 29.57 30.74 -2.79
N GLY A 332 30.25 29.65 -2.46
CA GLY A 332 31.60 29.66 -1.90
C GLY A 332 32.65 30.20 -2.87
N GLU A 333 32.49 29.95 -4.18
CA GLU A 333 33.40 30.51 -5.20
C GLU A 333 33.14 32.00 -5.52
N VAL A 334 31.91 32.46 -5.43
CA VAL A 334 31.53 33.84 -5.75
C VAL A 334 31.69 34.80 -4.57
N ALA A 335 31.66 34.29 -3.32
CA ALA A 335 31.65 35.14 -2.11
C ALA A 335 33.02 35.62 -1.62
N LEU A 336 34.13 35.37 -2.31
CA LEU A 336 35.47 35.76 -1.90
C LEU A 336 36.11 36.76 -2.89
N PRO A 337 35.94 38.09 -2.70
CA PRO A 337 36.72 39.06 -3.42
C PRO A 337 37.89 39.58 -2.54
N ASP A 338 38.94 38.82 -2.42
CA ASP A 338 40.23 39.42 -1.93
C ASP A 338 41.41 38.86 -2.74
N GLU A 339 41.71 39.61 -3.81
CA GLU A 339 42.43 39.11 -5.00
C GLU A 339 43.97 39.03 -4.86
N ARG A 340 44.61 39.39 -3.76
CA ARG A 340 46.07 39.55 -3.78
C ARG A 340 46.89 38.50 -3.04
N LEU A 341 46.30 37.70 -2.13
CA LEU A 341 47.06 36.69 -1.39
C LEU A 341 46.89 35.25 -1.87
N GLU A 342 45.99 34.98 -2.81
CA GLU A 342 45.55 33.61 -3.10
C GLU A 342 46.01 33.01 -4.44
N ARG A 343 46.69 33.75 -5.31
CA ARG A 343 47.09 33.20 -6.64
C ARG A 343 48.01 31.97 -6.55
N SER A 344 48.76 31.81 -5.51
CA SER A 344 49.66 30.66 -5.33
C SER A 344 48.97 29.45 -4.71
N ARG A 345 47.96 29.64 -3.87
CA ARG A 345 47.14 28.56 -3.30
C ARG A 345 46.07 28.02 -4.25
N ARG A 346 45.58 28.82 -5.21
CA ARG A 346 44.47 28.46 -6.10
C ARG A 346 44.73 27.25 -7.01
N LYS A 347 45.95 27.01 -7.51
CA LYS A 347 46.20 25.89 -8.43
C LYS A 347 46.12 24.51 -7.78
N SER A 348 46.47 24.38 -6.51
CA SER A 348 46.39 23.12 -5.76
C SER A 348 44.98 22.90 -5.16
N GLN A 349 44.30 23.97 -4.74
CA GLN A 349 42.97 23.92 -4.13
C GLN A 349 41.87 23.67 -5.15
N THR A 350 41.98 24.16 -6.40
CA THR A 350 40.92 23.98 -7.42
C THR A 350 40.75 22.54 -7.88
N ALA A 351 41.81 21.75 -7.98
CA ALA A 351 41.73 20.34 -8.32
C ALA A 351 41.11 19.52 -7.18
N SER A 352 41.52 19.80 -5.93
CA SER A 352 40.97 19.16 -4.74
C SER A 352 39.50 19.53 -4.49
N SER A 353 39.10 20.78 -4.74
CA SER A 353 37.71 21.21 -4.55
C SER A 353 36.75 20.63 -5.61
N ARG A 354 37.19 20.50 -6.87
CA ARG A 354 36.43 19.84 -7.95
C ARG A 354 36.29 18.35 -7.71
N ALA A 355 37.32 17.67 -7.26
CA ALA A 355 37.23 16.25 -6.88
C ALA A 355 36.27 16.06 -5.68
N SER A 356 36.36 16.94 -4.67
CA SER A 356 35.44 16.93 -3.52
C SER A 356 33.97 17.17 -3.94
N LEU A 357 33.70 18.08 -4.89
CA LEU A 357 32.38 18.30 -5.45
C LEU A 357 31.90 17.06 -6.20
N ALA A 358 32.71 16.49 -7.08
CA ALA A 358 32.37 15.27 -7.81
C ALA A 358 32.00 14.12 -6.86
N MET A 359 32.81 13.91 -5.80
CA MET A 359 32.55 12.91 -4.77
C MET A 359 31.22 13.16 -4.01
N SER A 360 30.81 14.41 -3.87
CA SER A 360 29.59 14.77 -3.17
C SER A 360 28.31 14.38 -3.94
N PHE A 361 28.40 14.03 -5.24
CA PHE A 361 27.31 13.52 -6.05
C PHE A 361 27.20 11.99 -6.04
N ILE A 362 28.11 11.26 -5.40
CA ILE A 362 28.02 9.80 -5.26
C ILE A 362 26.66 9.33 -4.76
N PRO A 363 26.04 9.92 -3.69
CA PRO A 363 24.74 9.52 -3.23
C PRO A 363 23.66 9.60 -4.33
N LEU A 364 23.66 10.64 -5.15
CA LEU A 364 22.72 10.75 -6.28
C LEU A 364 22.93 9.61 -7.29
N VAL A 365 24.18 9.34 -7.66
CA VAL A 365 24.49 8.24 -8.60
C VAL A 365 24.05 6.89 -8.03
N LEU A 366 24.28 6.65 -6.74
CA LEU A 366 23.82 5.43 -6.07
C LEU A 366 22.30 5.33 -6.02
N VAL A 367 21.59 6.41 -5.71
CA VAL A 367 20.13 6.44 -5.73
C VAL A 367 19.61 6.11 -7.13
N LEU A 368 20.14 6.73 -8.17
CA LEU A 368 19.74 6.47 -9.56
C LEU A 368 20.04 5.02 -9.98
N ALA A 369 21.21 4.49 -9.63
CA ALA A 369 21.58 3.11 -9.93
C ALA A 369 20.70 2.10 -9.21
N LEU A 370 20.46 2.27 -7.91
CA LEU A 370 19.57 1.41 -7.12
C LEU A 370 18.13 1.49 -7.63
N THR A 371 17.64 2.69 -7.94
CA THR A 371 16.30 2.88 -8.51
C THR A 371 16.19 2.18 -9.86
N ALA A 372 17.13 2.39 -10.78
CA ALA A 372 17.13 1.74 -12.09
C ALA A 372 17.18 0.21 -11.97
N GLN A 373 18.02 -0.32 -11.08
CA GLN A 373 18.12 -1.75 -10.83
C GLN A 373 16.81 -2.33 -10.29
N ASN A 374 16.18 -1.64 -9.33
CA ASN A 374 14.94 -2.12 -8.72
C ASN A 374 13.76 -2.02 -9.68
N VAL A 375 13.59 -0.91 -10.41
CA VAL A 375 12.51 -0.76 -11.40
C VAL A 375 12.58 -1.83 -12.50
N THR A 376 13.80 -2.23 -12.91
CA THR A 376 13.97 -3.22 -13.97
C THR A 376 13.94 -4.67 -13.50
N ARG A 377 14.26 -4.95 -12.24
CA ARG A 377 14.44 -6.33 -11.73
C ARG A 377 13.41 -6.73 -10.68
N ASN A 378 12.81 -5.77 -9.99
CA ASN A 378 11.83 -6.08 -8.96
C ASN A 378 10.46 -6.38 -9.61
N PRO A 379 9.95 -7.60 -9.48
CA PRO A 379 8.63 -7.93 -9.99
C PRO A 379 7.51 -7.01 -9.51
N GLN A 380 7.59 -6.50 -8.28
CA GLN A 380 6.62 -5.57 -7.70
C GLN A 380 6.61 -4.19 -8.36
N CYS A 381 7.68 -3.84 -9.10
CA CYS A 381 7.80 -2.57 -9.84
C CYS A 381 7.48 -2.71 -11.32
N GLN A 382 7.36 -3.92 -11.82
CA GLN A 382 6.94 -4.16 -13.20
C GLN A 382 5.44 -3.97 -13.28
N ALA A 383 4.98 -3.23 -14.29
CA ALA A 383 3.61 -2.77 -14.43
C ALA A 383 2.56 -3.87 -14.18
N SER A 384 1.44 -3.45 -13.65
CA SER A 384 0.21 -4.21 -13.53
C SER A 384 -0.04 -5.09 -14.76
N VAL A 385 -0.30 -6.37 -14.53
CA VAL A 385 -0.47 -7.42 -15.52
C VAL A 385 0.86 -7.97 -16.03
N VAL A 386 1.60 -8.56 -15.13
CA VAL A 386 2.57 -9.55 -15.56
C VAL A 386 1.78 -10.85 -15.76
N LYS A 387 1.41 -11.17 -16.99
CA LYS A 387 1.23 -12.57 -17.38
C LYS A 387 2.62 -13.20 -17.30
N ALA A 388 3.12 -13.35 -16.09
CA ALA A 388 4.44 -13.87 -15.85
C ALA A 388 4.32 -15.36 -15.61
N HIS A 389 4.56 -16.12 -16.63
CA HIS A 389 5.03 -17.48 -16.49
C HIS A 389 6.43 -17.41 -15.82
N ASN A 390 6.45 -17.15 -14.53
CA ASN A 390 7.65 -17.28 -13.73
C ASN A 390 7.39 -18.39 -12.71
N PRO A 391 7.90 -19.60 -12.94
CA PRO A 391 7.92 -20.62 -11.90
C PRO A 391 8.83 -20.12 -10.77
N VAL A 392 8.24 -19.62 -9.71
CA VAL A 392 8.96 -19.36 -8.47
C VAL A 392 9.05 -20.70 -7.75
N ASN A 393 10.20 -21.32 -7.76
CA ASN A 393 10.49 -22.65 -7.15
C ASN A 393 9.81 -23.88 -7.75
N GLY A 394 9.22 -23.83 -8.93
CA GLY A 394 8.71 -25.01 -9.66
C GLY A 394 7.41 -25.62 -9.12
N ASN A 395 6.80 -25.09 -8.05
CA ASN A 395 5.56 -25.60 -7.48
C ASN A 395 4.36 -24.68 -7.72
N TYR A 396 4.55 -23.38 -7.92
CA TYR A 396 3.46 -22.44 -8.17
C TYR A 396 3.81 -21.43 -9.26
N THR A 397 2.79 -20.95 -9.94
CA THR A 397 2.88 -19.97 -11.03
C THR A 397 1.91 -18.82 -10.78
N ILE A 398 2.40 -17.59 -10.76
CA ILE A 398 1.54 -16.41 -10.72
C ILE A 398 0.98 -16.20 -12.12
N LEU A 399 -0.32 -16.38 -12.31
CA LEU A 399 -1.02 -16.19 -13.59
C LEU A 399 -1.28 -14.71 -13.87
N ALA A 400 -1.74 -14.00 -12.84
CA ALA A 400 -2.03 -12.57 -12.91
C ALA A 400 -1.82 -11.92 -11.54
N ARG A 401 -1.54 -10.62 -11.55
CA ARG A 401 -1.52 -9.80 -10.34
C ARG A 401 -1.74 -8.34 -10.68
N ASN A 402 -2.36 -7.61 -9.77
CA ASN A 402 -2.57 -6.18 -9.88
C ASN A 402 -2.55 -5.53 -8.50
N GLU A 403 -1.94 -4.34 -8.40
CA GLU A 403 -2.10 -3.48 -7.23
C GLU A 403 -3.39 -2.67 -7.42
N SER A 404 -4.45 -3.04 -6.70
CA SER A 404 -5.81 -2.55 -6.87
C SER A 404 -6.32 -1.78 -5.64
N VAL A 405 -7.63 -1.60 -5.54
CA VAL A 405 -8.28 -0.78 -4.48
C VAL A 405 -8.07 -1.39 -3.10
N THR A 406 -8.14 -2.70 -2.96
CA THR A 406 -7.97 -3.43 -1.69
C THR A 406 -6.55 -3.94 -1.47
N GLY A 407 -5.58 -3.48 -2.29
CA GLY A 407 -4.19 -3.90 -2.21
C GLY A 407 -3.78 -4.79 -3.38
N TRP A 408 -2.85 -5.72 -3.14
CA TRP A 408 -2.38 -6.65 -4.17
C TRP A 408 -3.35 -7.82 -4.34
N ILE A 409 -3.96 -7.91 -5.52
CA ILE A 409 -4.76 -9.06 -5.94
C ILE A 409 -3.92 -9.90 -6.90
N SER A 410 -3.83 -11.21 -6.66
CA SER A 410 -3.12 -12.12 -7.55
C SER A 410 -3.84 -13.45 -7.70
N VAL A 411 -3.69 -14.06 -8.89
CA VAL A 411 -4.13 -15.41 -9.20
C VAL A 411 -2.92 -16.30 -9.32
N VAL A 412 -2.95 -17.40 -8.60
CA VAL A 412 -1.81 -18.31 -8.50
C VAL A 412 -2.29 -19.75 -8.69
N ASP A 413 -1.61 -20.48 -9.58
CA ASP A 413 -1.72 -21.93 -9.68
C ASP A 413 -0.62 -22.58 -8.86
N GLU A 414 -0.98 -23.55 -8.02
CA GLU A 414 -0.06 -24.34 -7.23
C GLU A 414 -0.28 -25.84 -7.47
N ASN A 415 0.81 -26.54 -7.75
CA ASN A 415 0.80 -28.00 -7.81
C ASN A 415 0.96 -28.57 -6.40
N ILE A 416 -0.14 -29.02 -5.80
CA ILE A 416 -0.18 -29.57 -4.44
C ILE A 416 0.19 -31.07 -4.38
N SER A 417 0.20 -31.77 -5.52
CA SER A 417 0.55 -33.17 -5.59
C SER A 417 1.38 -33.50 -6.82
N ARG A 418 2.68 -33.64 -6.63
CA ARG A 418 3.60 -34.05 -7.70
C ARG A 418 3.31 -35.42 -8.31
N ARG A 419 2.51 -36.26 -7.64
CA ARG A 419 2.18 -37.61 -8.11
C ARG A 419 0.93 -37.67 -8.98
N ASN A 420 -0.02 -36.74 -8.76
CA ASN A 420 -1.35 -36.80 -9.38
C ASN A 420 -1.64 -35.57 -10.25
N ASP A 421 -0.64 -34.68 -10.45
CA ASP A 421 -0.80 -33.39 -11.15
C ASP A 421 -2.04 -32.60 -10.65
N LEU A 422 -2.31 -32.68 -9.34
CA LEU A 422 -3.40 -31.98 -8.71
C LEU A 422 -3.02 -30.52 -8.48
N HIS A 423 -3.70 -29.64 -9.16
CA HIS A 423 -3.48 -28.20 -9.08
C HIS A 423 -4.64 -27.48 -8.38
N ILE A 424 -4.29 -26.54 -7.53
CA ILE A 424 -5.24 -25.56 -7.03
C ILE A 424 -4.96 -24.21 -7.68
N ARG A 425 -6.05 -23.56 -8.08
CA ARG A 425 -6.02 -22.15 -8.49
C ARG A 425 -6.63 -21.31 -7.39
N VAL A 426 -5.88 -20.34 -6.89
CA VAL A 426 -6.30 -19.49 -5.78
C VAL A 426 -6.28 -18.03 -6.16
N MET A 427 -7.24 -17.26 -5.66
CA MET A 427 -7.21 -15.81 -5.67
C MET A 427 -6.77 -15.31 -4.30
N ARG A 428 -5.74 -14.50 -4.31
CA ARG A 428 -5.13 -13.93 -3.13
C ARG A 428 -5.38 -12.44 -3.07
N ALA A 429 -5.82 -11.94 -1.92
CA ALA A 429 -5.88 -10.52 -1.59
C ALA A 429 -4.94 -10.25 -0.40
N GLY A 430 -3.84 -9.54 -0.64
CA GLY A 430 -2.83 -9.32 0.38
C GLY A 430 -2.27 -10.64 0.96
N HIS A 431 -2.41 -10.85 2.28
CA HIS A 431 -1.95 -12.06 2.98
C HIS A 431 -3.04 -13.13 3.16
N SER A 432 -4.18 -12.99 2.51
CA SER A 432 -5.35 -13.85 2.61
C SER A 432 -5.71 -14.49 1.29
N LEU A 433 -6.19 -15.72 1.31
CA LEU A 433 -6.88 -16.34 0.19
C LEU A 433 -8.36 -15.92 0.26
N ILE A 434 -8.87 -15.33 -0.81
CA ILE A 434 -10.27 -14.93 -0.92
C ILE A 434 -11.11 -15.92 -1.74
N GLY A 435 -10.55 -17.10 -1.99
CA GLY A 435 -11.17 -18.21 -2.67
C GLY A 435 -10.19 -18.97 -3.54
N GLY A 436 -10.65 -20.08 -4.06
CA GLY A 436 -9.89 -20.91 -4.98
C GLY A 436 -10.66 -22.15 -5.39
N MET A 437 -10.14 -22.85 -6.38
CA MET A 437 -10.73 -24.07 -6.90
C MET A 437 -9.65 -25.10 -7.23
N TYR A 438 -10.02 -26.36 -7.24
CA TYR A 438 -9.24 -27.40 -7.88
C TYR A 438 -9.34 -27.20 -9.40
N ALA A 439 -8.21 -27.03 -10.06
CA ALA A 439 -8.19 -26.68 -11.48
C ALA A 439 -8.81 -27.77 -12.37
N GLU A 440 -8.70 -29.03 -11.94
CA GLU A 440 -9.22 -30.19 -12.66
C GLU A 440 -10.76 -30.34 -12.56
N THR A 441 -11.32 -30.11 -11.36
CA THR A 441 -12.74 -30.30 -11.11
C THR A 441 -13.53 -29.01 -11.07
N GLY A 442 -12.86 -27.90 -10.77
CA GLY A 442 -13.49 -26.60 -10.51
C GLY A 442 -14.24 -26.52 -9.18
N ASP A 443 -14.10 -27.53 -8.33
CA ASP A 443 -14.64 -27.47 -6.97
C ASP A 443 -13.91 -26.43 -6.14
N SER A 444 -14.66 -25.76 -5.26
CA SER A 444 -14.07 -24.84 -4.29
C SER A 444 -13.08 -25.57 -3.36
N ILE A 445 -11.98 -24.92 -3.04
CA ILE A 445 -11.06 -25.40 -1.97
C ILE A 445 -11.63 -25.19 -0.56
N PHE A 446 -12.70 -24.38 -0.44
CA PHE A 446 -13.39 -24.11 0.82
C PHE A 446 -14.86 -24.51 0.71
N GLY A 447 -15.28 -25.48 1.53
CA GLY A 447 -16.68 -25.97 1.52
C GLY A 447 -17.71 -24.92 1.94
N SER A 448 -17.31 -23.98 2.80
CA SER A 448 -18.18 -22.89 3.30
C SER A 448 -18.82 -22.04 2.22
N PHE A 449 -18.19 -21.89 1.05
CA PHE A 449 -18.75 -21.10 -0.05
C PHE A 449 -19.96 -21.74 -0.77
N TYR A 450 -20.25 -23.03 -0.48
CA TYR A 450 -21.47 -23.67 -0.91
C TYR A 450 -22.64 -23.51 0.08
N ILE A 451 -22.37 -23.25 1.38
CA ILE A 451 -23.43 -23.12 2.38
C ILE A 451 -24.45 -21.99 2.04
N PRO A 452 -24.04 -20.81 1.52
CA PRO A 452 -24.98 -19.76 1.15
C PRO A 452 -26.02 -20.18 0.09
N GLU A 453 -25.74 -21.19 -0.75
CA GLU A 453 -26.71 -21.76 -1.71
C GLU A 453 -27.93 -22.35 -1.00
N ALA A 454 -27.81 -22.76 0.26
CA ALA A 454 -28.91 -23.30 1.06
C ALA A 454 -30.04 -22.30 1.31
N VAL A 455 -29.90 -21.00 1.00
CA VAL A 455 -31.06 -20.07 1.01
C VAL A 455 -32.22 -20.57 0.18
N ARG A 456 -31.97 -21.37 -0.88
CA ARG A 456 -32.96 -21.96 -1.76
C ARG A 456 -33.70 -23.12 -1.11
N LEU A 457 -33.12 -23.76 -0.10
CA LEU A 457 -33.70 -24.88 0.66
C LEU A 457 -34.64 -24.40 1.77
N ILE A 458 -34.74 -23.09 2.01
CA ILE A 458 -35.58 -22.56 3.08
C ILE A 458 -37.05 -22.67 2.69
N MET A 459 -37.80 -23.33 3.58
CA MET A 459 -39.25 -23.50 3.45
C MET A 459 -40.04 -22.23 3.81
N ASN A 460 -41.35 -22.26 3.61
CA ASN A 460 -42.30 -21.21 4.00
C ASN A 460 -42.06 -19.85 3.30
N ARG A 461 -41.56 -19.89 2.07
CA ARG A 461 -41.40 -18.72 1.21
C ARG A 461 -42.33 -18.77 0.02
N GLU A 462 -42.70 -17.61 -0.50
CA GLU A 462 -43.47 -17.50 -1.75
C GLU A 462 -42.59 -17.95 -2.93
N LYS A 463 -42.92 -19.08 -3.54
CA LYS A 463 -42.25 -19.62 -4.72
C LYS A 463 -43.12 -19.38 -5.98
N GLY A 464 -42.50 -19.26 -7.14
CA GLY A 464 -43.19 -19.16 -8.42
C GLY A 464 -43.02 -17.85 -9.17
N HIS A 465 -42.19 -16.95 -8.67
CA HIS A 465 -41.67 -15.79 -9.39
C HIS A 465 -40.18 -15.95 -9.72
N GLN A 466 -39.64 -15.08 -10.57
CA GLN A 466 -38.20 -15.03 -10.83
C GLN A 466 -37.47 -14.46 -9.60
N GLU A 467 -36.74 -15.29 -8.91
CA GLU A 467 -36.04 -14.90 -7.69
C GLU A 467 -34.81 -14.05 -7.98
N THR A 468 -34.55 -13.07 -7.13
CA THR A 468 -33.47 -12.08 -7.22
C THR A 468 -32.55 -12.17 -6.03
N VAL A 469 -31.26 -12.10 -6.29
CA VAL A 469 -30.20 -12.22 -5.28
C VAL A 469 -29.32 -10.99 -5.32
N LEU A 470 -28.92 -10.48 -4.17
CA LEU A 470 -27.80 -9.57 -4.02
C LEU A 470 -26.63 -10.31 -3.41
N GLN A 471 -25.51 -10.39 -4.11
CA GLN A 471 -24.23 -10.85 -3.56
C GLN A 471 -23.35 -9.62 -3.20
N ILE A 472 -22.97 -9.49 -1.93
CA ILE A 472 -22.04 -8.45 -1.44
C ILE A 472 -20.69 -9.12 -1.16
N GLY A 473 -19.66 -8.72 -1.91
CA GLY A 473 -18.39 -9.43 -2.00
C GLY A 473 -18.46 -10.58 -2.99
N LEU A 474 -17.42 -10.76 -3.79
CA LEU A 474 -17.42 -11.76 -4.87
C LEU A 474 -16.44 -12.91 -4.60
N GLY A 475 -15.21 -12.60 -4.18
CA GLY A 475 -14.15 -13.58 -4.16
C GLY A 475 -13.91 -14.21 -5.53
N VAL A 476 -13.83 -15.54 -5.61
CA VAL A 476 -13.72 -16.25 -6.89
C VAL A 476 -15.08 -16.57 -7.52
N GLY A 477 -16.19 -16.16 -6.88
CA GLY A 477 -17.52 -16.27 -7.46
C GLY A 477 -18.24 -17.61 -7.26
N ILE A 478 -17.83 -18.45 -6.30
CA ILE A 478 -18.47 -19.78 -6.07
C ILE A 478 -19.94 -19.63 -5.70
N ALA A 479 -20.28 -18.86 -4.67
CA ALA A 479 -21.65 -18.71 -4.19
C ALA A 479 -22.58 -18.08 -5.24
N SER A 480 -22.16 -16.95 -5.84
CA SER A 480 -22.92 -16.30 -6.89
C SER A 480 -23.04 -17.15 -8.16
N GLY A 481 -21.95 -17.83 -8.54
CA GLY A 481 -21.93 -18.71 -9.71
C GLY A 481 -22.92 -19.86 -9.60
N SER A 482 -22.99 -20.50 -8.44
CA SER A 482 -23.94 -21.55 -8.13
C SER A 482 -25.39 -21.05 -8.24
N LEU A 483 -25.70 -19.89 -7.65
CA LEU A 483 -27.05 -19.30 -7.71
C LEU A 483 -27.45 -18.88 -9.13
N ILE A 484 -26.51 -18.36 -9.94
CA ILE A 484 -26.75 -18.06 -11.37
C ILE A 484 -27.07 -19.34 -12.14
N GLN A 485 -26.34 -20.43 -11.90
CA GLN A 485 -26.56 -21.72 -12.55
C GLN A 485 -27.91 -22.34 -12.19
N HIS A 486 -28.45 -22.02 -11.02
CA HIS A 486 -29.83 -22.35 -10.65
C HIS A 486 -30.89 -21.45 -11.31
N GLY A 487 -30.50 -20.50 -12.14
CA GLY A 487 -31.39 -19.61 -12.88
C GLY A 487 -31.90 -18.39 -12.10
N LEU A 488 -31.29 -18.06 -10.95
CA LEU A 488 -31.63 -16.85 -10.20
C LEU A 488 -31.00 -15.60 -10.85
N LEU A 489 -31.66 -14.45 -10.71
CA LEU A 489 -31.12 -13.18 -11.14
C LEU A 489 -30.19 -12.64 -10.04
N VAL A 490 -28.88 -12.75 -10.24
CA VAL A 490 -27.87 -12.37 -9.24
C VAL A 490 -27.25 -11.03 -9.61
N ASP A 491 -27.47 -10.03 -8.77
CA ASP A 491 -26.74 -8.77 -8.78
C ASP A 491 -25.52 -8.90 -7.86
N VAL A 492 -24.34 -8.47 -8.32
CA VAL A 492 -23.10 -8.56 -7.56
C VAL A 492 -22.54 -7.19 -7.28
N VAL A 493 -22.19 -6.92 -6.03
CA VAL A 493 -21.48 -5.71 -5.58
C VAL A 493 -20.11 -6.08 -5.05
N GLU A 494 -19.08 -5.64 -5.76
CA GLU A 494 -17.67 -5.87 -5.40
C GLU A 494 -16.92 -4.52 -5.41
N ILE A 495 -16.12 -4.29 -4.40
CA ILE A 495 -15.37 -3.02 -4.29
C ILE A 495 -14.13 -3.01 -5.20
N ASP A 496 -13.57 -4.17 -5.48
CA ASP A 496 -12.30 -4.30 -6.20
C ASP A 496 -12.51 -4.78 -7.64
N PRO A 497 -12.23 -3.93 -8.64
CA PRO A 497 -12.37 -4.33 -10.04
C PRO A 497 -11.47 -5.50 -10.44
N ALA A 498 -10.28 -5.64 -9.84
CA ALA A 498 -9.39 -6.75 -10.17
C ALA A 498 -9.94 -8.11 -9.70
N VAL A 499 -10.71 -8.14 -8.61
CA VAL A 499 -11.40 -9.35 -8.16
C VAL A 499 -12.43 -9.80 -9.21
N VAL A 500 -13.23 -8.86 -9.74
CA VAL A 500 -14.22 -9.16 -10.77
C VAL A 500 -13.58 -9.64 -12.07
N ASP A 501 -12.54 -8.95 -12.51
CA ASP A 501 -11.81 -9.28 -13.73
C ASP A 501 -11.20 -10.69 -13.62
N TYR A 502 -10.56 -11.00 -12.49
CA TYR A 502 -9.90 -12.29 -12.28
C TYR A 502 -10.89 -13.44 -12.02
N ALA A 503 -12.01 -13.20 -11.32
CA ALA A 503 -13.06 -14.18 -11.18
C ALA A 503 -13.59 -14.62 -12.55
N THR A 504 -13.78 -13.65 -13.46
CA THR A 504 -14.25 -13.91 -14.82
C THR A 504 -13.18 -14.60 -15.68
N GLU A 505 -11.92 -14.13 -15.62
CA GLU A 505 -10.86 -14.61 -16.54
C GLU A 505 -10.27 -15.97 -16.11
N TYR A 506 -10.20 -16.25 -14.80
CA TYR A 506 -9.45 -17.39 -14.27
C TYR A 506 -10.31 -18.42 -13.51
N PHE A 507 -11.54 -18.08 -13.11
CA PHE A 507 -12.37 -18.95 -12.26
C PHE A 507 -13.73 -19.29 -12.89
N ASP A 508 -13.86 -19.08 -14.19
CA ASP A 508 -15.06 -19.41 -14.95
C ASP A 508 -16.36 -18.85 -14.32
N TRP A 509 -16.25 -17.70 -13.64
CA TRP A 509 -17.41 -17.07 -13.03
C TRP A 509 -18.43 -16.66 -14.09
N PRO A 510 -19.68 -17.17 -14.02
CA PRO A 510 -20.71 -16.86 -15.01
C PRO A 510 -21.14 -15.39 -14.93
N ALA A 511 -21.60 -14.85 -16.05
CA ALA A 511 -22.08 -13.48 -16.10
C ALA A 511 -23.26 -13.26 -15.15
N PRO A 512 -23.22 -12.30 -14.22
CA PRO A 512 -24.34 -11.98 -13.34
C PRO A 512 -25.42 -11.20 -14.10
N HIS A 513 -26.59 -11.04 -13.46
CA HIS A 513 -27.64 -10.16 -13.98
C HIS A 513 -27.16 -8.71 -14.06
N GLU A 514 -26.65 -8.16 -12.95
CA GLU A 514 -25.98 -6.86 -12.90
C GLU A 514 -24.71 -6.95 -12.03
N LYS A 515 -23.68 -6.15 -12.36
CA LYS A 515 -22.48 -6.02 -11.54
C LYS A 515 -22.17 -4.57 -11.22
N PHE A 516 -21.83 -4.29 -9.97
CA PHE A 516 -21.57 -2.97 -9.43
C PHE A 516 -20.17 -2.94 -8.78
N ILE A 517 -19.26 -2.16 -9.38
CA ILE A 517 -17.92 -1.96 -8.81
C ILE A 517 -17.98 -0.75 -7.88
N GLN A 518 -18.32 -0.98 -6.61
CA GLN A 518 -18.45 0.08 -5.60
C GLN A 518 -18.47 -0.48 -4.17
N ASP A 519 -18.40 0.43 -3.21
CA ASP A 519 -18.52 0.10 -1.79
C ASP A 519 -19.90 -0.50 -1.47
N GLY A 520 -19.91 -1.70 -0.85
CA GLY A 520 -21.13 -2.44 -0.51
C GLY A 520 -22.01 -1.66 0.48
N ARG A 521 -21.44 -0.92 1.45
CA ARG A 521 -22.21 -0.12 2.40
C ARG A 521 -22.94 1.03 1.72
N GLN A 522 -22.31 1.65 0.73
CA GLN A 522 -22.93 2.70 -0.07
C GLN A 522 -24.05 2.13 -0.96
N PHE A 523 -23.83 0.94 -1.55
CA PHE A 523 -24.83 0.28 -2.39
C PHE A 523 -26.10 -0.03 -1.61
N ILE A 524 -26.01 -0.75 -0.48
CA ILE A 524 -27.20 -1.16 0.29
C ILE A 524 -28.00 0.04 0.82
N ARG A 525 -27.34 1.17 1.15
CA ARG A 525 -28.02 2.41 1.51
C ARG A 525 -28.93 2.96 0.42
N ASN A 526 -28.50 2.84 -0.84
CA ASN A 526 -29.14 3.47 -1.99
C ASN A 526 -30.02 2.48 -2.80
N ALA A 527 -29.92 1.19 -2.53
CA ALA A 527 -30.67 0.17 -3.25
C ALA A 527 -32.18 0.28 -2.99
N PRO A 528 -33.01 -0.09 -3.97
CA PRO A 528 -34.46 -0.07 -3.87
C PRO A 528 -34.97 -0.96 -2.73
N GLU A 529 -36.06 -0.55 -2.09
CA GLU A 529 -36.77 -1.33 -1.08
C GLU A 529 -37.41 -2.57 -1.69
N GLY A 530 -37.36 -3.71 -0.98
CA GLY A 530 -38.09 -4.94 -1.34
C GLY A 530 -37.69 -5.56 -2.68
N LYS A 531 -36.46 -5.33 -3.15
CA LYS A 531 -35.99 -5.85 -4.44
C LYS A 531 -35.57 -7.32 -4.35
N TYR A 532 -34.89 -7.73 -3.29
CA TYR A 532 -34.15 -8.99 -3.25
C TYR A 532 -34.85 -10.06 -2.42
N ASP A 533 -34.92 -11.26 -2.97
CA ASP A 533 -35.37 -12.46 -2.29
C ASP A 533 -34.29 -12.97 -1.33
N TYR A 534 -33.04 -12.87 -1.74
CA TYR A 534 -31.89 -13.29 -0.96
C TYR A 534 -30.81 -12.22 -0.98
N VAL A 535 -30.14 -12.06 0.15
CA VAL A 535 -28.89 -11.30 0.25
C VAL A 535 -27.80 -12.23 0.75
N ILE A 536 -26.78 -12.43 -0.06
CA ILE A 536 -25.55 -13.14 0.31
C ILE A 536 -24.52 -12.11 0.70
N HIS A 537 -24.11 -12.13 1.96
CA HIS A 537 -23.15 -11.20 2.53
C HIS A 537 -21.86 -11.94 2.85
N ASP A 538 -20.87 -11.85 1.95
CA ASP A 538 -19.62 -12.58 2.05
C ASP A 538 -18.43 -11.64 1.80
N VAL A 539 -18.10 -10.87 2.82
CA VAL A 539 -17.01 -9.87 2.81
C VAL A 539 -15.99 -10.18 3.89
N PHE A 540 -14.87 -10.74 3.48
CA PHE A 540 -13.77 -11.09 4.38
C PHE A 540 -12.44 -10.89 3.66
N THR A 541 -11.53 -10.13 4.26
CA THR A 541 -10.14 -10.02 3.79
C THR A 541 -9.21 -9.80 4.97
N GLY A 542 -7.98 -10.30 4.85
CA GLY A 542 -6.93 -9.96 5.79
C GLY A 542 -7.13 -10.39 7.24
N GLY A 543 -7.97 -11.42 7.48
CA GLY A 543 -8.24 -11.92 8.83
C GLY A 543 -9.36 -11.17 9.55
N GLY A 544 -10.13 -10.32 8.86
CA GLY A 544 -11.23 -9.58 9.44
C GLY A 544 -12.33 -9.19 8.46
N VAL A 545 -13.43 -8.69 8.99
CA VAL A 545 -14.57 -8.18 8.22
C VAL A 545 -14.71 -6.65 8.41
N PRO A 546 -15.19 -5.91 7.40
CA PRO A 546 -15.37 -4.46 7.50
C PRO A 546 -16.55 -4.14 8.45
N PRO A 547 -16.34 -3.45 9.58
CA PRO A 547 -17.37 -3.22 10.59
C PRO A 547 -18.61 -2.48 10.08
N SER A 548 -18.43 -1.59 9.10
CA SER A 548 -19.53 -0.81 8.51
C SER A 548 -20.58 -1.64 7.79
N LEU A 549 -20.24 -2.86 7.35
CA LEU A 549 -21.17 -3.80 6.72
C LEU A 549 -21.82 -4.75 7.72
N PHE A 550 -21.33 -4.80 8.97
CA PHE A 550 -21.87 -5.63 10.06
C PHE A 550 -22.60 -4.81 11.13
N SER A 551 -22.72 -3.50 10.94
CA SER A 551 -23.45 -2.62 11.87
C SER A 551 -24.95 -2.87 11.83
N LEU A 552 -25.65 -2.53 12.93
CA LEU A 552 -27.09 -2.62 13.00
C LEU A 552 -27.77 -1.79 11.91
N GLU A 553 -27.22 -0.61 11.62
CA GLU A 553 -27.70 0.27 10.55
C GLU A 553 -27.55 -0.40 9.16
N ALA A 554 -26.43 -1.14 8.95
CA ALA A 554 -26.27 -1.91 7.71
C ALA A 554 -27.26 -3.07 7.61
N LEU A 555 -27.47 -3.81 8.70
CA LEU A 555 -28.44 -4.91 8.73
C LEU A 555 -29.88 -4.42 8.53
N HIS A 556 -30.25 -3.26 9.04
CA HIS A 556 -31.55 -2.64 8.77
C HIS A 556 -31.68 -2.21 7.30
N ASP A 557 -30.62 -1.66 6.68
CA ASP A 557 -30.62 -1.36 5.25
C ASP A 557 -30.74 -2.63 4.42
N ILE A 558 -30.05 -3.72 4.79
CA ILE A 558 -30.21 -5.04 4.15
C ILE A 558 -31.64 -5.53 4.29
N GLN A 559 -32.24 -5.47 5.48
CA GLN A 559 -33.63 -5.85 5.71
C GLN A 559 -34.60 -5.02 4.85
N ARG A 560 -34.37 -3.73 4.69
CA ARG A 560 -35.19 -2.83 3.85
C ARG A 560 -35.18 -3.21 2.39
N ILE A 561 -34.01 -3.58 1.85
CA ILE A 561 -33.87 -3.94 0.42
C ILE A 561 -34.36 -5.36 0.12
N MET A 562 -34.52 -6.23 1.13
CA MET A 562 -35.09 -7.56 0.98
C MET A 562 -36.62 -7.49 0.90
N ARG A 563 -37.21 -8.50 0.24
CA ARG A 563 -38.64 -8.77 0.30
C ARG A 563 -39.07 -9.16 1.72
N PRO A 564 -40.36 -9.05 2.07
CA PRO A 564 -40.83 -9.40 3.42
C PRO A 564 -40.51 -10.85 3.83
N ASP A 565 -40.47 -11.78 2.85
CA ASP A 565 -40.07 -13.17 3.00
C ASP A 565 -38.62 -13.43 2.58
N GLY A 566 -37.81 -12.38 2.49
CA GLY A 566 -36.42 -12.46 2.10
C GLY A 566 -35.52 -13.06 3.19
N VAL A 567 -34.37 -13.60 2.78
CA VAL A 567 -33.38 -14.23 3.65
C VAL A 567 -32.02 -13.64 3.43
N LEU A 568 -31.34 -13.32 4.53
CA LEU A 568 -29.92 -12.97 4.55
C LEU A 568 -29.10 -14.23 4.86
N ALA A 569 -28.12 -14.56 4.02
CA ALA A 569 -27.03 -15.45 4.35
C ALA A 569 -25.75 -14.64 4.56
N LEU A 570 -25.19 -14.64 5.77
CA LEU A 570 -24.03 -13.84 6.12
C LEU A 570 -22.89 -14.75 6.56
N ASN A 571 -21.76 -14.68 5.86
CA ASN A 571 -20.54 -15.39 6.21
C ASN A 571 -19.61 -14.52 7.08
N MET A 572 -19.03 -15.11 8.10
CA MET A 572 -17.94 -14.54 8.87
C MET A 572 -17.00 -15.64 9.37
N VAL A 573 -15.73 -15.28 9.57
CA VAL A 573 -14.79 -16.16 10.27
C VAL A 573 -14.85 -15.87 11.77
N GLY A 574 -15.07 -16.93 12.56
CA GLY A 574 -15.23 -16.81 14.02
C GLY A 574 -14.86 -18.09 14.76
N SER A 575 -14.85 -18.03 16.10
CA SER A 575 -14.60 -19.16 16.99
C SER A 575 -15.58 -19.14 18.16
N GLU A 576 -16.01 -20.32 18.61
CA GLU A 576 -16.82 -20.46 19.82
C GLU A 576 -15.99 -20.50 21.10
N HIS A 577 -14.65 -20.51 20.98
CA HIS A 577 -13.76 -20.47 22.15
C HIS A 577 -13.99 -19.21 22.99
N PRO A 578 -14.20 -19.30 24.33
CA PRO A 578 -14.62 -18.16 25.15
C PRO A 578 -13.76 -16.90 25.04
N ILE A 579 -12.43 -17.05 24.85
CA ILE A 579 -11.51 -15.92 24.74
C ILE A 579 -11.58 -15.27 23.34
N LYS A 580 -11.95 -16.05 22.32
CA LYS A 580 -11.96 -15.65 20.91
C LYS A 580 -13.34 -15.28 20.39
N ALA A 581 -14.40 -15.63 21.10
CA ALA A 581 -15.79 -15.48 20.66
C ALA A 581 -16.35 -14.06 20.69
N GLN A 582 -15.57 -13.05 21.07
CA GLN A 582 -16.10 -11.70 21.27
C GLN A 582 -16.70 -11.10 19.98
N ALA A 583 -15.99 -11.22 18.85
CA ALA A 583 -16.48 -10.76 17.55
C ALA A 583 -17.73 -11.55 17.13
N LEU A 584 -17.70 -12.89 17.22
CA LEU A 584 -18.84 -13.76 16.93
C LEU A 584 -20.07 -13.39 17.75
N ASN A 585 -19.92 -13.22 19.07
CA ASN A 585 -21.04 -12.86 19.95
C ASN A 585 -21.60 -11.47 19.61
N SER A 586 -20.76 -10.53 19.19
CA SER A 586 -21.22 -9.19 18.80
C SER A 586 -21.98 -9.20 17.48
N VAL A 587 -21.53 -9.97 16.49
CA VAL A 587 -22.27 -10.18 15.24
C VAL A 587 -23.60 -10.90 15.50
N ARG A 588 -23.62 -11.98 16.31
CA ARG A 588 -24.85 -12.67 16.70
C ARG A 588 -25.84 -11.71 17.38
N ARG A 589 -25.36 -10.91 18.33
CA ARG A 589 -26.22 -9.93 19.03
C ARG A 589 -26.80 -8.91 18.05
N THR A 590 -26.01 -8.42 17.11
CA THR A 590 -26.46 -7.45 16.12
C THR A 590 -27.48 -8.05 15.17
N LEU A 591 -27.25 -9.29 14.71
CA LEU A 591 -28.19 -10.04 13.87
C LEU A 591 -29.52 -10.29 14.59
N HIS A 592 -29.52 -10.79 15.84
CA HIS A 592 -30.72 -11.02 16.63
C HIS A 592 -31.46 -9.72 17.01
N THR A 593 -30.79 -8.56 16.93
CA THR A 593 -31.46 -7.27 17.10
C THR A 593 -32.21 -6.84 15.84
N ALA A 594 -31.66 -7.14 14.65
CA ALA A 594 -32.25 -6.79 13.35
C ALA A 594 -33.30 -7.82 12.89
N PHE A 595 -33.08 -9.12 13.13
CA PHE A 595 -33.90 -10.21 12.61
C PHE A 595 -34.55 -11.02 13.73
N LYS A 596 -35.76 -11.49 13.50
CA LYS A 596 -36.52 -12.31 14.50
C LYS A 596 -35.98 -13.73 14.61
N HIS A 597 -35.51 -14.29 13.50
CA HIS A 597 -35.01 -15.65 13.43
C HIS A 597 -33.60 -15.65 12.83
N VAL A 598 -32.68 -16.26 13.56
CA VAL A 598 -31.26 -16.37 13.19
C VAL A 598 -30.79 -17.77 13.53
N VAL A 599 -30.28 -18.49 12.56
CA VAL A 599 -29.58 -19.78 12.72
C VAL A 599 -28.19 -19.68 12.14
N ALA A 600 -27.26 -20.50 12.62
CA ALA A 600 -25.88 -20.44 12.16
C ALA A 600 -25.23 -21.81 12.12
N PHE A 601 -24.43 -22.04 11.09
CA PHE A 601 -23.73 -23.29 10.83
C PHE A 601 -22.26 -23.05 10.61
N LYS A 602 -21.45 -24.00 11.07
CA LYS A 602 -19.99 -23.98 10.91
C LYS A 602 -19.57 -24.66 9.61
N GLU A 603 -18.36 -24.34 9.15
CA GLU A 603 -17.78 -25.02 7.99
C GLU A 603 -17.40 -26.47 8.27
N SER A 604 -16.99 -26.79 9.50
CA SER A 604 -16.53 -28.11 9.90
C SER A 604 -17.01 -28.48 11.31
N PRO A 605 -17.34 -29.76 11.54
CA PRO A 605 -17.75 -30.27 12.86
C PRO A 605 -16.57 -30.46 13.85
N ASP A 606 -15.31 -30.50 13.36
CA ASP A 606 -14.23 -31.17 14.04
C ASP A 606 -13.51 -30.36 15.13
N ASP A 607 -13.58 -29.01 15.08
CA ASP A 607 -12.91 -28.16 16.07
C ASP A 607 -13.74 -26.92 16.43
N ASP A 608 -14.34 -26.96 17.60
CA ASP A 608 -15.16 -25.84 18.11
C ASP A 608 -14.30 -24.63 18.51
N ASP A 609 -13.02 -24.82 18.78
CA ASP A 609 -12.09 -23.78 19.22
C ASP A 609 -11.36 -23.11 18.04
N ALA A 610 -11.40 -23.72 16.85
CA ALA A 610 -10.77 -23.18 15.66
C ALA A 610 -11.50 -21.92 15.14
N TYR A 611 -10.76 -21.02 14.54
CA TYR A 611 -11.33 -20.01 13.68
C TYR A 611 -11.71 -20.65 12.34
N GLN A 612 -13.02 -20.63 12.03
CA GLN A 612 -13.58 -21.20 10.82
C GLN A 612 -14.69 -20.32 10.27
N ASN A 613 -15.09 -20.54 9.03
CA ASN A 613 -16.26 -19.89 8.48
C ASN A 613 -17.52 -20.32 9.22
N ILE A 614 -18.37 -19.34 9.49
CA ILE A 614 -19.68 -19.50 10.13
C ILE A 614 -20.68 -18.76 9.25
N VAL A 615 -21.64 -19.48 8.71
CA VAL A 615 -22.70 -18.90 7.89
C VAL A 615 -23.98 -18.76 8.71
N PHE A 616 -24.45 -17.53 8.84
CA PHE A 616 -25.70 -17.17 9.46
C PHE A 616 -26.80 -17.08 8.42
N PHE A 617 -27.97 -17.64 8.71
CA PHE A 617 -29.21 -17.36 7.99
C PHE A 617 -30.10 -16.54 8.91
N ALA A 618 -30.61 -15.42 8.40
CA ALA A 618 -31.45 -14.50 9.17
C ALA A 618 -32.68 -14.05 8.37
N ALA A 619 -33.86 -14.11 9.01
CA ALA A 619 -35.14 -13.78 8.41
C ALA A 619 -36.14 -13.21 9.44
N GLN A 620 -37.29 -12.70 8.95
CA GLN A 620 -38.38 -12.24 9.78
C GLN A 620 -39.40 -13.36 10.11
N PHE A 621 -39.16 -14.58 9.61
CA PHE A 621 -40.00 -15.78 9.78
C PHE A 621 -39.09 -16.96 10.21
N PRO A 622 -39.69 -18.06 10.76
CA PRO A 622 -38.92 -19.25 11.17
C PRO A 622 -38.14 -19.86 9.98
N ILE A 623 -36.89 -20.18 10.20
CA ILE A 623 -36.01 -20.75 9.19
C ILE A 623 -35.98 -22.27 9.38
N GLU A 624 -36.51 -22.98 8.41
CA GLU A 624 -36.50 -24.44 8.30
C GLU A 624 -36.02 -24.81 6.91
N PHE A 625 -35.16 -25.82 6.77
CA PHE A 625 -34.62 -26.25 5.49
C PHE A 625 -35.28 -27.52 5.00
N GLU A 626 -35.58 -27.56 3.71
CA GLU A 626 -35.91 -28.80 3.00
C GLU A 626 -34.65 -29.68 2.96
N PRO A 627 -34.78 -31.02 3.02
CA PRO A 627 -33.65 -31.92 2.78
C PRO A 627 -33.04 -31.64 1.40
N TYR A 628 -31.71 -31.55 1.34
CA TYR A 628 -31.02 -31.43 0.07
C TYR A 628 -31.05 -32.78 -0.66
N GLU A 629 -31.56 -32.79 -1.88
CA GLU A 629 -31.49 -33.94 -2.76
C GLU A 629 -30.45 -33.63 -3.84
N PRO A 630 -29.27 -34.32 -3.80
CA PRO A 630 -28.26 -34.11 -4.84
C PRO A 630 -28.84 -34.43 -6.22
N PRO A 631 -28.51 -33.67 -7.25
CA PRO A 631 -28.91 -33.98 -8.61
C PRO A 631 -28.42 -35.38 -8.99
N PRO A 632 -29.18 -36.14 -9.81
CA PRO A 632 -28.71 -37.44 -10.26
C PRO A 632 -27.33 -37.27 -10.92
N PHE A 633 -26.42 -38.21 -10.68
CA PHE A 633 -25.10 -38.18 -11.30
C PHE A 633 -25.27 -37.99 -12.81
N PRO A 634 -24.54 -37.01 -13.38
CA PRO A 634 -24.61 -36.75 -14.80
C PRO A 634 -24.20 -38.01 -15.57
N THR A 635 -24.92 -38.30 -16.64
CA THR A 635 -24.52 -39.37 -17.57
C THR A 635 -23.13 -39.05 -18.16
N GLN A 636 -22.39 -40.04 -18.63
CA GLN A 636 -21.11 -39.84 -19.30
C GLN A 636 -21.23 -38.85 -20.47
N GLU A 637 -22.35 -38.87 -21.20
CA GLU A 637 -22.65 -37.94 -22.31
C GLU A 637 -22.78 -36.49 -21.81
N GLU A 638 -23.41 -36.26 -20.66
CA GLU A 638 -23.58 -34.95 -20.06
C GLU A 638 -22.21 -34.42 -19.51
N MET A 639 -21.41 -35.31 -18.93
CA MET A 639 -20.05 -34.98 -18.50
C MET A 639 -19.17 -34.64 -19.70
N ASP A 640 -19.20 -35.42 -20.77
CA ASP A 640 -18.41 -35.17 -21.99
C ASP A 640 -18.86 -33.87 -22.69
N PHE A 641 -20.19 -33.60 -22.70
CA PHE A 641 -20.73 -32.35 -23.20
C PHE A 641 -20.28 -31.16 -22.37
N TRP A 642 -20.28 -31.28 -21.05
CA TRP A 642 -19.83 -30.27 -20.15
C TRP A 642 -18.31 -29.99 -20.30
N MET A 643 -17.50 -31.04 -20.35
CA MET A 643 -16.04 -30.96 -20.59
C MET A 643 -15.73 -30.31 -21.95
N LYS A 644 -16.51 -30.63 -22.97
CA LYS A 644 -16.32 -30.04 -24.30
C LYS A 644 -16.65 -28.57 -24.35
N GLN A 645 -17.73 -28.13 -23.70
CA GLN A 645 -18.08 -26.71 -23.59
C GLN A 645 -16.98 -25.90 -22.85
N HIS A 646 -16.38 -26.50 -21.82
CA HIS A 646 -15.28 -25.86 -21.08
C HIS A 646 -14.02 -25.71 -21.93
N GLN A 647 -13.68 -26.70 -22.74
CA GLN A 647 -12.52 -26.63 -23.65
C GLN A 647 -12.72 -25.65 -24.82
N GLU A 648 -13.95 -25.44 -25.27
CA GLU A 648 -14.28 -24.54 -26.38
C GLU A 648 -14.49 -23.08 -25.94
N GLY A 649 -14.30 -22.76 -24.65
CA GLY A 649 -14.42 -21.38 -24.11
C GLY A 649 -15.84 -20.82 -24.10
N GLY A 650 -16.84 -21.68 -24.17
CA GLY A 650 -18.24 -21.30 -24.15
C GLY A 650 -18.79 -21.09 -22.74
N HIS A 651 -18.80 -19.84 -22.27
CA HIS A 651 -19.31 -19.46 -20.93
C HIS A 651 -20.84 -19.41 -20.80
N ASN A 652 -21.59 -20.01 -21.69
CA ASN A 652 -23.05 -19.89 -21.75
C ASN A 652 -23.81 -21.11 -21.22
N GLY A 653 -23.19 -21.99 -20.44
CA GLY A 653 -23.86 -23.15 -19.87
C GLY A 653 -24.66 -22.81 -18.60
N HIS A 654 -25.99 -22.81 -18.67
CA HIS A 654 -26.89 -22.71 -17.50
C HIS A 654 -27.02 -24.03 -16.71
N ALA A 655 -26.16 -25.00 -16.95
CA ALA A 655 -26.21 -26.26 -16.22
C ALA A 655 -25.32 -26.16 -14.95
N LEU A 656 -25.91 -26.56 -13.82
CA LEU A 656 -25.19 -26.66 -12.55
C LEU A 656 -24.02 -27.64 -12.71
N ARG A 657 -22.81 -27.20 -12.33
CA ARG A 657 -21.60 -28.03 -12.36
C ARG A 657 -21.75 -29.17 -11.35
N PRO A 658 -21.53 -30.44 -11.73
CA PRO A 658 -21.43 -31.52 -10.77
C PRO A 658 -20.30 -31.25 -9.76
N SER A 659 -20.61 -31.43 -8.49
CA SER A 659 -19.62 -31.19 -7.42
C SER A 659 -19.92 -32.07 -6.22
N ASP A 660 -19.08 -33.09 -6.00
CA ASP A 660 -19.20 -33.97 -4.84
C ASP A 660 -19.05 -33.19 -3.52
N MET A 661 -18.20 -32.15 -3.50
CA MET A 661 -18.02 -31.31 -2.32
C MET A 661 -19.27 -30.48 -2.01
N ARG A 662 -19.86 -29.84 -3.03
CA ARG A 662 -21.08 -29.08 -2.85
C ARG A 662 -22.21 -29.96 -2.33
N ASP A 663 -22.39 -31.12 -2.96
CA ASP A 663 -23.45 -32.07 -2.60
C ASP A 663 -23.25 -32.61 -1.18
N TRP A 664 -22.04 -32.89 -0.79
CA TRP A 664 -21.71 -33.28 0.58
C TRP A 664 -21.98 -32.16 1.59
N ILE A 665 -21.54 -30.92 1.31
CA ILE A 665 -21.76 -29.76 2.19
C ILE A 665 -23.24 -29.49 2.36
N LEU A 666 -24.01 -29.41 1.25
CA LEU A 666 -25.45 -29.11 1.31
C LEU A 666 -26.29 -30.22 1.98
N SER A 667 -25.81 -31.47 1.92
CA SER A 667 -26.44 -32.58 2.61
C SER A 667 -26.18 -32.61 4.11
N SER A 668 -25.04 -32.02 4.56
CA SER A 668 -24.55 -32.24 5.94
C SER A 668 -24.41 -30.96 6.78
N PHE A 669 -24.42 -29.73 6.19
CA PHE A 669 -24.16 -28.50 6.95
C PHE A 669 -25.11 -28.31 8.16
N GLN A 670 -26.35 -28.79 8.05
CA GLN A 670 -27.33 -28.70 9.14
C GLN A 670 -26.93 -29.50 10.40
N ASP A 671 -26.02 -30.46 10.27
CA ASP A 671 -25.49 -31.26 11.38
C ASP A 671 -24.40 -30.48 12.16
N TRP A 672 -23.98 -29.31 11.67
CA TRP A 672 -22.90 -28.51 12.23
C TRP A 672 -23.35 -27.16 12.79
N PRO A 673 -24.44 -27.08 13.61
CA PRO A 673 -24.87 -25.81 14.19
C PRO A 673 -23.83 -25.29 15.18
N LEU A 674 -23.88 -23.99 15.47
CA LEU A 674 -23.17 -23.45 16.63
C LEU A 674 -23.65 -24.15 17.92
N LYS A 675 -22.73 -24.68 18.71
CA LYS A 675 -23.02 -25.42 19.95
C LYS A 675 -23.33 -24.49 21.11
N THR A 676 -22.71 -23.30 21.13
CA THR A 676 -22.96 -22.31 22.18
C THR A 676 -24.32 -21.63 21.95
N PRO A 677 -25.27 -21.74 22.90
CA PRO A 677 -26.56 -21.06 22.80
C PRO A 677 -26.38 -19.53 22.70
N TYR A 678 -27.31 -18.89 22.01
CA TYR A 678 -27.32 -17.42 21.96
C TYR A 678 -27.59 -16.85 23.36
N ASP A 679 -26.74 -15.92 23.79
CA ASP A 679 -26.84 -15.19 25.03
C ASP A 679 -26.87 -13.67 24.73
N PRO A 680 -28.00 -12.97 24.93
CA PRO A 680 -28.12 -11.55 24.63
C PRO A 680 -27.25 -10.64 25.51
N THR A 681 -26.66 -11.18 26.58
CA THR A 681 -25.76 -10.43 27.48
C THR A 681 -24.31 -10.47 26.97
N LYS A 682 -23.98 -11.35 26.02
CA LYS A 682 -22.64 -11.48 25.45
C LYS A 682 -22.52 -10.66 24.17
N GLY A 683 -21.30 -10.16 23.95
CA GLY A 683 -20.97 -9.32 22.81
C GLY A 683 -21.50 -7.89 22.95
N GLU A 684 -21.08 -7.04 22.06
CA GLU A 684 -21.49 -5.63 21.96
C GLU A 684 -22.33 -5.43 20.69
N LEU A 685 -23.26 -4.47 20.73
CA LEU A 685 -24.00 -4.09 19.54
C LEU A 685 -23.07 -3.30 18.59
N ILE A 686 -22.94 -3.77 17.37
CA ILE A 686 -22.09 -3.11 16.36
C ILE A 686 -22.92 -1.99 15.72
N LEU A 687 -22.41 -0.76 15.79
CA LEU A 687 -23.07 0.44 15.27
C LEU A 687 -22.11 1.19 14.34
N ASP A 688 -22.62 1.89 13.34
CA ASP A 688 -21.82 2.72 12.42
C ASP A 688 -20.92 3.72 13.18
N ARG A 689 -21.36 4.24 14.33
CA ARG A 689 -20.61 5.18 15.15
C ARG A 689 -19.54 4.54 16.04
N ASN A 690 -19.62 3.23 16.29
CA ASN A 690 -18.75 2.50 17.21
C ASN A 690 -17.97 1.44 16.41
N ASN A 691 -16.76 1.74 16.01
CA ASN A 691 -15.90 0.81 15.29
C ASN A 691 -15.21 -0.20 16.25
N THR A 692 -16.01 -0.83 17.15
CA THR A 692 -15.47 -1.75 18.17
C THR A 692 -15.08 -3.11 17.59
N LEU A 693 -15.69 -3.52 16.47
CA LEU A 693 -15.44 -4.83 15.85
C LEU A 693 -13.98 -5.03 15.44
N ASN A 694 -13.28 -4.00 14.96
CA ASN A 694 -11.86 -4.11 14.60
C ASN A 694 -10.98 -4.60 15.76
N GLY A 695 -11.21 -4.07 16.97
CA GLY A 695 -10.47 -4.51 18.15
C GLY A 695 -10.76 -5.96 18.55
N MET A 696 -11.99 -6.41 18.34
CA MET A 696 -12.43 -7.77 18.69
C MET A 696 -11.91 -8.84 17.72
N GLN A 697 -11.55 -8.47 16.49
CA GLN A 697 -11.05 -9.38 15.46
C GLN A 697 -9.56 -9.70 15.58
N ARG A 698 -8.81 -9.04 16.47
CA ARG A 698 -7.36 -9.17 16.57
C ARG A 698 -6.86 -10.61 16.72
N LEU A 699 -7.45 -11.37 17.63
CA LEU A 699 -7.07 -12.77 17.84
C LEU A 699 -7.41 -13.64 16.65
N GLY A 700 -8.56 -13.37 16.00
CA GLY A 700 -8.96 -14.03 14.77
C GLY A 700 -8.01 -13.75 13.60
N ALA A 701 -7.59 -12.50 13.48
CA ALA A 701 -6.62 -12.12 12.47
C ALA A 701 -5.25 -12.79 12.68
N GLU A 702 -4.82 -12.96 13.94
CA GLU A 702 -3.59 -13.67 14.28
C GLU A 702 -3.67 -15.15 13.91
N ASP A 703 -4.75 -15.83 14.32
CA ASP A 703 -4.98 -17.24 13.97
C ASP A 703 -5.10 -17.40 12.43
N HIS A 704 -5.80 -16.50 11.76
CA HIS A 704 -5.88 -16.52 10.30
C HIS A 704 -4.51 -16.34 9.65
N TRP A 705 -3.68 -15.42 10.14
CA TRP A 705 -2.32 -15.22 9.64
C TRP A 705 -1.49 -16.50 9.77
N HIS A 706 -1.57 -17.20 10.92
CA HIS A 706 -0.88 -18.47 11.15
C HIS A 706 -1.44 -19.58 10.26
N ALA A 707 -2.76 -19.65 10.08
CA ALA A 707 -3.42 -20.62 9.21
C ALA A 707 -2.93 -20.46 7.75
N MET A 708 -2.93 -19.25 7.22
CA MET A 708 -2.42 -18.97 5.87
C MET A 708 -0.97 -19.42 5.70
N ARG A 709 -0.11 -19.18 6.69
CA ARG A 709 1.31 -19.61 6.67
C ARG A 709 1.49 -21.13 6.82
N SER A 710 0.52 -21.85 7.39
CA SER A 710 0.54 -23.31 7.45
C SER A 710 0.02 -23.96 6.17
N LEU A 711 -0.89 -23.31 5.46
CA LEU A 711 -1.46 -23.81 4.21
C LEU A 711 -0.44 -23.72 3.06
N LEU A 712 0.25 -22.59 2.92
CA LEU A 712 1.14 -22.34 1.81
C LEU A 712 2.52 -21.86 2.28
N PRO A 713 3.60 -22.21 1.55
CA PRO A 713 4.96 -21.91 1.97
C PRO A 713 5.25 -20.41 2.00
N LEU A 714 6.25 -20.00 2.78
CA LEU A 714 6.63 -18.58 2.92
C LEU A 714 6.93 -17.92 1.57
N ASP A 715 7.60 -18.64 0.66
CA ASP A 715 7.94 -18.13 -0.67
C ASP A 715 6.71 -17.74 -1.49
N PHE A 716 5.58 -18.42 -1.30
CA PHE A 716 4.29 -18.04 -1.89
C PHE A 716 3.85 -16.66 -1.40
N TRP A 717 4.04 -16.36 -0.12
CA TRP A 717 3.56 -15.11 0.50
C TRP A 717 4.46 -13.91 0.20
N ILE A 718 5.77 -14.08 0.08
CA ILE A 718 6.70 -12.98 -0.18
C ILE A 718 6.84 -12.61 -1.66
N ASN A 719 6.37 -13.45 -2.57
CA ASN A 719 6.38 -13.23 -4.02
C ASN A 719 4.96 -12.97 -4.53
N TYR A 720 4.33 -11.89 -4.07
CA TYR A 720 3.01 -11.44 -4.49
C TYR A 720 3.05 -10.54 -5.71
#